data_9ad0bdba33d03e8eaf8d69d3ac0d5f28
#
_entry.id   9ad0bdba33d03e8eaf8d69d3ac0d5f28
#
_cell.length_a   1.000
_cell.length_b   1.000
_cell.length_c   1.000
_cell.angle_alpha   90.00
_cell.angle_beta   90.00
_cell.angle_gamma   90.00
#
_symmetry.space_group_name_H-M   'P 1'
#
loop_
_entity.id
_entity.type
_entity.pdbx_description
1 polymer ?
#
loop_
_entity_poly.entity_id
_entity_poly.type
_entity_poly.pdbx_seq_one_letter_code
_entity_poly.pdbx_strand_id
1 'polypeptide(L)'
;MLTLVEKVLFGLAVVATLAAAYFAVKRLISIITGGQGKADWRLALERLAVVLPKIATFQPLFRFRPLTSLFHALVGWGFGFYLLVNLLDVARGYLPGFEIPGMAGNVYHLLADVLSVGVLVGMTFFLVRRFVFRPGNLSTRESTLLHPKARAGIRRDSAIVGGFVLLHVGSRFLGESFAVAAQGHADGWQPAASAVAGLWSGWSPQALVIGQHVTFWLALGLILAFIPYFPYSKHVHLFFAPLNFLLKPERRSIGELSRLDFEDEGVTQFGAAKLADLGWEQIMDAYACIMCFRCQEVCPAYGTGKVLSPAALEINKRYLLNTVEAGLAVSHRRAEHSIRCPGVRGTNGVPARLGRPQGSPLPDTPLTEFAIPEEAIWACTSCGACVDICPVHNEPMRDILDIRRALVLMENAFPKQLETAFRGMERTANPWNISPAERMKWAEGLKVPTVVQNPGPDILWWVGCAPATDARAQKTAQAFAKILNAAGVNFAVLGQREQCTGDSARRAGNEYLFNELATANVEILNSVKPKRIVTTCPHCLHTLKNEYPAFGGNYEVVHHTQLINELIGAGKLQLWLRNRQPLSVNSHASRITYHDPCYLGRHNKVFAEPREVLKAAQLDLTEMPRHAAKSFCCGAGGAQMWKEEEHGTTNVNKARFAEAKATGAETLAVGCPFCMVMLTDASKADGGEIQVRDVAELVADRL
;
A
#
# COMPACT_ATOMS: atom_id res chain seq x y z
N MET A 1 -25.92 1.66 41.72
CA MET A 1 -26.40 3.02 41.41
C MET A 1 -25.44 4.04 41.99
N LEU A 2 -25.14 5.11 41.22
CA LEU A 2 -24.30 6.22 41.70
C LEU A 2 -25.03 7.07 42.73
N THR A 3 -24.29 7.55 43.73
CA THR A 3 -24.77 8.57 44.68
C THR A 3 -25.00 9.90 43.96
N LEU A 4 -25.74 10.83 44.55
CA LEU A 4 -25.97 12.15 43.95
C LEU A 4 -24.65 12.89 43.66
N VAL A 5 -23.69 12.82 44.58
CA VAL A 5 -22.36 13.43 44.42
C VAL A 5 -21.60 12.83 43.25
N GLU A 6 -21.60 11.50 43.10
CA GLU A 6 -20.97 10.80 41.98
C GLU A 6 -21.63 11.17 40.63
N LYS A 7 -22.95 11.27 40.57
CA LYS A 7 -23.67 11.69 39.37
C LYS A 7 -23.25 13.11 38.92
N VAL A 8 -23.13 14.04 39.85
CA VAL A 8 -22.69 15.40 39.56
C VAL A 8 -21.24 15.40 39.09
N LEU A 9 -20.34 14.73 39.79
CA LEU A 9 -18.91 14.64 39.42
C LEU A 9 -18.70 14.01 38.06
N PHE A 10 -19.43 12.89 37.78
CA PHE A 10 -19.35 12.22 36.48
C PHE A 10 -19.88 13.13 35.37
N GLY A 11 -21.00 13.83 35.56
CA GLY A 11 -21.56 14.79 34.61
C GLY A 11 -20.57 15.93 34.29
N LEU A 12 -19.93 16.48 35.29
CA LEU A 12 -18.89 17.51 35.10
C LEU A 12 -17.69 16.98 34.33
N ALA A 13 -17.23 15.75 34.64
CA ALA A 13 -16.14 15.10 33.93
C ALA A 13 -16.49 14.83 32.45
N VAL A 14 -17.74 14.42 32.18
CA VAL A 14 -18.24 14.23 30.79
C VAL A 14 -18.19 15.56 30.02
N VAL A 15 -18.70 16.67 30.61
CA VAL A 15 -18.69 17.99 29.95
C VAL A 15 -17.24 18.44 29.66
N ALA A 16 -16.35 18.31 30.62
CA ALA A 16 -14.94 18.65 30.44
C ALA A 16 -14.27 17.82 29.34
N THR A 17 -14.56 16.52 29.31
CA THR A 17 -14.03 15.58 28.31
C THR A 17 -14.57 15.91 26.91
N LEU A 18 -15.88 16.20 26.77
CA LEU A 18 -16.48 16.57 25.49
C LEU A 18 -15.91 17.89 24.95
N ALA A 19 -15.68 18.87 25.82
CA ALA A 19 -15.02 20.10 25.45
C ALA A 19 -13.60 19.85 24.92
N ALA A 20 -12.79 19.05 25.62
CA ALA A 20 -11.45 18.66 25.19
C ALA A 20 -11.49 17.89 23.85
N ALA A 21 -12.43 16.96 23.69
CA ALA A 21 -12.64 16.20 22.45
C ALA A 21 -12.99 17.11 21.27
N TYR A 22 -13.86 18.10 21.46
CA TYR A 22 -14.22 19.07 20.45
C TYR A 22 -12.99 19.82 19.89
N PHE A 23 -12.16 20.35 20.75
CA PHE A 23 -10.95 21.06 20.32
C PHE A 23 -9.97 20.14 19.62
N ALA A 24 -9.81 18.91 20.08
CA ALA A 24 -8.92 17.92 19.48
C ALA A 24 -9.40 17.47 18.10
N VAL A 25 -10.71 17.22 17.92
CA VAL A 25 -11.32 16.89 16.62
C VAL A 25 -11.24 18.06 15.65
N LYS A 26 -11.56 19.28 16.10
CA LYS A 26 -11.42 20.50 15.30
C LYS A 26 -9.98 20.65 14.77
N ARG A 27 -8.99 20.41 15.64
CA ARG A 27 -7.59 20.40 15.26
C ARG A 27 -7.30 19.37 14.16
N LEU A 28 -7.72 18.11 14.32
CA LEU A 28 -7.49 17.04 13.33
C LEU A 28 -8.11 17.39 11.98
N ILE A 29 -9.34 17.89 11.98
CA ILE A 29 -10.01 18.33 10.75
C ILE A 29 -9.22 19.46 10.08
N SER A 30 -8.82 20.47 10.83
CA SER A 30 -8.01 21.58 10.29
C SER A 30 -6.68 21.12 9.70
N ILE A 31 -6.01 20.14 10.30
CA ILE A 31 -4.76 19.56 9.80
C ILE A 31 -5.01 18.82 8.47
N ILE A 32 -5.99 17.95 8.44
CA ILE A 32 -6.28 17.12 7.25
C ILE A 32 -6.74 18.00 6.09
N THR A 33 -7.62 18.96 6.34
CA THR A 33 -8.10 19.91 5.31
C THR A 33 -7.06 20.97 4.92
N GLY A 34 -5.92 21.00 5.58
CA GLY A 34 -4.76 21.82 5.20
C GLY A 34 -3.96 21.26 4.03
N GLY A 35 -4.20 20.02 3.62
CA GLY A 35 -3.67 19.41 2.39
C GLY A 35 -4.44 19.85 1.15
N GLN A 36 -3.94 19.48 -0.03
CA GLN A 36 -4.52 19.84 -1.32
C GLN A 36 -5.83 19.10 -1.61
N GLY A 37 -6.75 19.73 -2.33
CA GLY A 37 -8.01 19.13 -2.75
C GLY A 37 -9.08 19.11 -1.64
N LYS A 38 -10.19 18.45 -1.92
CA LYS A 38 -11.33 18.31 -0.99
C LYS A 38 -11.91 16.91 -1.06
N ALA A 39 -12.42 16.41 0.09
CA ALA A 39 -13.10 15.13 0.16
C ALA A 39 -14.47 15.19 -0.55
N ASP A 40 -14.73 14.21 -1.40
CA ASP A 40 -16.04 14.00 -1.99
C ASP A 40 -16.87 13.03 -1.13
N TRP A 41 -17.80 13.58 -0.36
CA TRP A 41 -18.67 12.81 0.53
C TRP A 41 -19.71 11.96 -0.20
N ARG A 42 -19.96 12.20 -1.51
CA ARG A 42 -20.85 11.37 -2.31
C ARG A 42 -20.27 9.97 -2.47
N LEU A 43 -18.97 9.88 -2.68
CA LEU A 43 -18.25 8.60 -2.74
C LEU A 43 -18.44 7.78 -1.47
N ALA A 44 -18.48 8.41 -0.29
CA ALA A 44 -18.68 7.70 0.96
C ALA A 44 -20.04 7.01 1.00
N LEU A 45 -21.10 7.67 0.53
CA LEU A 45 -22.45 7.10 0.48
C LEU A 45 -22.55 5.96 -0.51
N GLU A 46 -21.98 6.12 -1.72
CA GLU A 46 -21.97 5.09 -2.76
C GLU A 46 -21.23 3.82 -2.33
N ARG A 47 -20.14 3.98 -1.57
CA ARG A 47 -19.28 2.87 -1.13
C ARG A 47 -19.73 2.23 0.18
N LEU A 48 -20.64 2.84 0.93
CA LEU A 48 -20.99 2.40 2.28
C LEU A 48 -21.38 0.92 2.32
N ALA A 49 -22.22 0.48 1.38
CA ALA A 49 -22.72 -0.90 1.31
C ALA A 49 -21.58 -1.93 1.06
N VAL A 50 -20.52 -1.53 0.35
CA VAL A 50 -19.37 -2.40 0.05
C VAL A 50 -18.31 -2.34 1.15
N VAL A 51 -18.10 -1.17 1.74
CA VAL A 51 -17.03 -0.93 2.72
C VAL A 51 -17.45 -1.39 4.12
N LEU A 52 -18.71 -1.20 4.52
CA LEU A 52 -19.18 -1.58 5.84
C LEU A 52 -18.99 -3.07 6.17
N PRO A 53 -19.34 -4.03 5.30
CA PRO A 53 -19.04 -5.45 5.53
C PRO A 53 -17.54 -5.74 5.63
N LYS A 54 -16.70 -5.09 4.81
CA LYS A 54 -15.24 -5.27 4.86
C LYS A 54 -14.66 -4.82 6.19
N ILE A 55 -15.17 -3.71 6.75
CA ILE A 55 -14.74 -3.19 8.06
C ILE A 55 -15.26 -4.10 9.16
N ALA A 56 -16.56 -4.45 9.15
CA ALA A 56 -17.19 -5.29 10.16
C ALA A 56 -16.54 -6.68 10.27
N THR A 57 -16.12 -7.27 9.16
CA THR A 57 -15.43 -8.57 9.12
C THR A 57 -13.92 -8.49 9.26
N PHE A 58 -13.34 -7.29 9.29
CA PHE A 58 -11.88 -7.08 9.26
C PHE A 58 -11.18 -7.78 8.09
N GLN A 59 -11.86 -8.00 6.95
CA GLN A 59 -11.37 -8.72 5.78
C GLN A 59 -9.95 -8.30 5.34
N PRO A 60 -9.59 -7.00 5.27
CA PRO A 60 -8.25 -6.58 4.83
C PRO A 60 -7.12 -7.03 5.78
N LEU A 61 -7.42 -7.23 7.07
CA LEU A 61 -6.44 -7.68 8.05
C LEU A 61 -6.10 -9.16 7.90
N PHE A 62 -7.10 -10.01 7.56
CA PHE A 62 -6.93 -11.45 7.47
C PHE A 62 -6.11 -11.90 6.26
N ARG A 63 -6.02 -11.06 5.23
CA ARG A 63 -5.20 -11.33 4.02
C ARG A 63 -3.72 -11.61 4.33
N PHE A 64 -3.23 -11.06 5.44
CA PHE A 64 -1.84 -11.19 5.88
C PHE A 64 -1.77 -11.32 7.41
N ARG A 65 -1.02 -12.28 7.93
CA ARG A 65 -0.92 -12.59 9.38
C ARG A 65 -2.27 -12.97 10.04
N PRO A 66 -2.94 -14.08 9.63
CA PRO A 66 -4.31 -14.41 10.03
C PRO A 66 -4.47 -14.55 11.57
N LEU A 67 -3.54 -15.21 12.27
CA LEU A 67 -3.59 -15.35 13.73
C LEU A 67 -3.57 -13.99 14.45
N THR A 68 -2.65 -13.12 14.08
CA THR A 68 -2.59 -11.75 14.65
C THR A 68 -3.87 -10.97 14.34
N SER A 69 -4.45 -11.21 13.15
CA SER A 69 -5.69 -10.55 12.74
C SER A 69 -6.91 -11.04 13.52
N LEU A 70 -6.93 -12.32 13.92
CA LEU A 70 -7.98 -12.88 14.79
C LEU A 70 -8.00 -12.16 16.14
N PHE A 71 -6.86 -12.06 16.82
CA PHE A 71 -6.80 -11.32 18.09
C PHE A 71 -7.16 -9.84 17.93
N HIS A 72 -6.81 -9.22 16.80
CA HIS A 72 -7.24 -7.85 16.50
C HIS A 72 -8.75 -7.76 16.30
N ALA A 73 -9.35 -8.72 15.60
CA ALA A 73 -10.80 -8.74 15.37
C ALA A 73 -11.56 -8.91 16.70
N LEU A 74 -11.10 -9.77 17.62
CA LEU A 74 -11.68 -9.90 18.96
C LEU A 74 -11.69 -8.56 19.71
N VAL A 75 -10.57 -7.83 19.68
CA VAL A 75 -10.50 -6.49 20.28
C VAL A 75 -11.39 -5.51 19.54
N GLY A 76 -11.45 -5.55 18.19
CA GLY A 76 -12.24 -4.63 17.38
C GLY A 76 -13.77 -4.85 17.53
N TRP A 77 -14.22 -6.11 17.53
CA TRP A 77 -15.63 -6.43 17.77
C TRP A 77 -16.05 -6.07 19.18
N GLY A 78 -15.20 -6.40 20.17
CA GLY A 78 -15.42 -5.98 21.54
C GLY A 78 -15.52 -4.47 21.66
N PHE A 79 -14.58 -3.72 21.06
CA PHE A 79 -14.63 -2.24 21.07
C PHE A 79 -15.95 -1.70 20.48
N GLY A 80 -16.40 -2.21 19.34
CA GLY A 80 -17.66 -1.80 18.72
C GLY A 80 -18.87 -2.06 19.63
N PHE A 81 -18.91 -3.24 20.26
CA PHE A 81 -19.97 -3.60 21.19
C PHE A 81 -19.90 -2.79 22.50
N TYR A 82 -18.69 -2.47 22.97
CA TYR A 82 -18.50 -1.67 24.18
C TYR A 82 -18.99 -0.23 24.08
N LEU A 83 -19.24 0.30 22.89
CA LEU A 83 -19.95 1.58 22.76
C LEU A 83 -21.36 1.48 23.35
N LEU A 84 -22.06 0.37 23.08
CA LEU A 84 -23.38 0.09 23.66
C LEU A 84 -23.26 -0.22 25.14
N VAL A 85 -22.30 -1.08 25.53
CA VAL A 85 -22.07 -1.45 26.94
C VAL A 85 -21.86 -0.22 27.81
N ASN A 86 -20.97 0.68 27.42
CA ASN A 86 -20.67 1.89 28.19
C ASN A 86 -21.87 2.83 28.30
N LEU A 87 -22.69 2.95 27.24
CA LEU A 87 -23.90 3.74 27.27
C LEU A 87 -24.91 3.16 28.28
N LEU A 88 -25.08 1.85 28.28
CA LEU A 88 -25.99 1.17 29.20
C LEU A 88 -25.47 1.21 30.65
N ASP A 89 -24.17 1.09 30.87
CA ASP A 89 -23.56 1.20 32.21
C ASP A 89 -23.73 2.63 32.77
N VAL A 90 -23.65 3.68 31.94
CA VAL A 90 -24.00 5.05 32.33
C VAL A 90 -25.48 5.12 32.70
N ALA A 91 -26.38 4.56 31.87
CA ALA A 91 -27.81 4.55 32.15
C ALA A 91 -28.14 3.85 33.47
N ARG A 92 -27.53 2.70 33.75
CA ARG A 92 -27.63 1.96 35.04
C ARG A 92 -27.13 2.79 36.23
N GLY A 93 -26.08 3.59 36.02
CA GLY A 93 -25.53 4.50 37.03
C GLY A 93 -26.51 5.61 37.42
N TYR A 94 -27.27 6.14 36.45
CA TYR A 94 -28.15 7.29 36.64
C TYR A 94 -29.62 6.94 36.94
N LEU A 95 -30.15 5.88 36.28
CA LEU A 95 -31.56 5.49 36.34
C LEU A 95 -31.78 4.30 37.30
N PRO A 96 -32.59 4.43 38.34
CA PRO A 96 -32.89 3.32 39.26
C PRO A 96 -33.54 2.15 38.52
N GLY A 97 -33.01 0.92 38.74
CA GLY A 97 -33.64 -0.27 38.16
C GLY A 97 -33.58 -0.40 36.65
N PHE A 98 -32.77 0.40 35.98
CA PHE A 98 -32.62 0.30 34.52
C PHE A 98 -31.95 -1.03 34.13
N GLU A 99 -32.70 -1.88 33.44
CA GLU A 99 -32.26 -3.13 32.86
C GLU A 99 -32.93 -3.38 31.51
N ILE A 100 -32.27 -4.08 30.61
CA ILE A 100 -32.87 -4.54 29.36
C ILE A 100 -33.69 -5.79 29.69
N PRO A 101 -35.04 -5.78 29.48
CA PRO A 101 -35.87 -6.91 29.90
C PRO A 101 -35.79 -8.11 28.97
N GLY A 102 -36.03 -9.31 29.53
CA GLY A 102 -36.25 -10.54 28.80
C GLY A 102 -35.03 -11.08 28.00
N MET A 103 -35.31 -11.78 26.90
CA MET A 103 -34.30 -12.42 26.08
C MET A 103 -33.25 -11.44 25.52
N ALA A 104 -33.66 -10.21 25.20
CA ALA A 104 -32.72 -9.20 24.69
C ALA A 104 -31.66 -8.83 25.74
N GLY A 105 -32.06 -8.70 27.01
CA GLY A 105 -31.13 -8.49 28.13
C GLY A 105 -30.18 -9.66 28.32
N ASN A 106 -30.72 -10.88 28.28
CA ASN A 106 -29.92 -12.11 28.40
C ASN A 106 -28.84 -12.21 27.32
N VAL A 107 -29.23 -11.99 26.06
CA VAL A 107 -28.27 -12.00 24.92
C VAL A 107 -27.23 -10.88 25.05
N TYR A 108 -27.64 -9.69 25.50
CA TYR A 108 -26.72 -8.59 25.78
C TYR A 108 -25.67 -8.98 26.84
N HIS A 109 -26.11 -9.58 27.96
CA HIS A 109 -25.23 -10.03 29.04
C HIS A 109 -24.22 -11.08 28.56
N LEU A 110 -24.69 -12.07 27.79
CA LEU A 110 -23.82 -13.09 27.21
C LEU A 110 -22.76 -12.50 26.26
N LEU A 111 -23.20 -11.60 25.37
CA LEU A 111 -22.28 -10.95 24.44
C LEU A 111 -21.27 -10.06 25.17
N ALA A 112 -21.71 -9.31 26.18
CA ALA A 112 -20.84 -8.46 26.99
C ALA A 112 -19.81 -9.31 27.76
N ASP A 113 -20.19 -10.44 28.32
CA ASP A 113 -19.32 -11.35 29.06
C ASP A 113 -18.27 -11.98 28.12
N VAL A 114 -18.70 -12.62 27.04
CA VAL A 114 -17.82 -13.31 26.08
C VAL A 114 -16.87 -12.34 25.37
N LEU A 115 -17.36 -11.19 24.92
CA LEU A 115 -16.53 -10.18 24.25
C LEU A 115 -15.54 -9.53 25.22
N SER A 116 -15.90 -9.37 26.52
CA SER A 116 -14.94 -8.90 27.52
C SER A 116 -13.75 -9.84 27.62
N VAL A 117 -13.99 -11.13 27.74
CA VAL A 117 -12.91 -12.15 27.74
C VAL A 117 -12.11 -12.09 26.45
N GLY A 118 -12.79 -12.00 25.29
CA GLY A 118 -12.13 -11.90 23.99
C GLY A 118 -11.20 -10.69 23.88
N VAL A 119 -11.63 -9.52 24.37
CA VAL A 119 -10.81 -8.29 24.41
C VAL A 119 -9.62 -8.46 25.36
N LEU A 120 -9.83 -8.98 26.56
CA LEU A 120 -8.76 -9.19 27.53
C LEU A 120 -7.68 -10.13 27.01
N VAL A 121 -8.07 -11.26 26.43
CA VAL A 121 -7.15 -12.22 25.80
C VAL A 121 -6.42 -11.59 24.61
N GLY A 122 -7.15 -10.93 23.70
CA GLY A 122 -6.59 -10.29 22.52
C GLY A 122 -5.59 -9.19 22.86
N MET A 123 -5.92 -8.35 23.85
CA MET A 123 -5.02 -7.26 24.26
C MET A 123 -3.81 -7.78 25.01
N THR A 124 -3.96 -8.78 25.88
CA THR A 124 -2.85 -9.47 26.52
C THR A 124 -1.89 -10.06 25.50
N PHE A 125 -2.42 -10.74 24.48
CA PHE A 125 -1.60 -11.24 23.36
C PHE A 125 -0.77 -10.12 22.71
N PHE A 126 -1.37 -8.95 22.43
CA PHE A 126 -0.63 -7.83 21.81
C PHE A 126 0.44 -7.22 22.70
N LEU A 127 0.18 -7.10 23.99
CA LEU A 127 1.17 -6.59 24.95
C LEU A 127 2.32 -7.58 25.11
N VAL A 128 2.04 -8.86 25.30
CA VAL A 128 3.06 -9.93 25.41
C VAL A 128 3.88 -9.97 24.10
N ARG A 129 3.23 -9.97 22.95
CA ARG A 129 3.92 -9.95 21.66
C ARG A 129 4.85 -8.74 21.52
N ARG A 130 4.43 -7.54 21.92
CA ARG A 130 5.22 -6.32 21.76
C ARG A 130 6.31 -6.13 22.79
N PHE A 131 6.06 -6.52 24.04
CA PHE A 131 6.97 -6.20 25.15
C PHE A 131 7.82 -7.38 25.60
N VAL A 132 7.33 -8.63 25.46
CA VAL A 132 8.04 -9.86 25.82
C VAL A 132 8.76 -10.43 24.60
N PHE A 133 8.02 -10.83 23.56
CA PHE A 133 8.61 -11.47 22.37
C PHE A 133 9.39 -10.52 21.45
N ARG A 134 9.01 -9.26 21.38
CA ARG A 134 9.68 -8.18 20.62
C ARG A 134 10.12 -8.59 19.20
N PRO A 135 9.24 -9.12 18.35
CA PRO A 135 9.65 -9.57 17.02
C PRO A 135 10.22 -8.42 16.20
N GLY A 136 11.32 -8.67 15.48
CA GLY A 136 12.04 -7.64 14.70
C GLY A 136 11.18 -6.93 13.65
N ASN A 137 10.12 -7.58 13.15
CA ASN A 137 9.19 -6.99 12.19
C ASN A 137 8.21 -5.94 12.78
N LEU A 138 8.34 -5.60 14.07
CA LEU A 138 7.61 -4.50 14.74
C LEU A 138 8.51 -3.30 15.07
N SER A 139 9.68 -3.23 14.46
CA SER A 139 10.63 -2.13 14.61
C SER A 139 11.26 -1.76 13.26
N THR A 140 11.83 -0.57 13.17
CA THR A 140 12.66 -0.13 12.05
C THR A 140 14.14 -0.33 12.39
N ARG A 141 14.98 -0.47 11.36
CA ARG A 141 16.44 -0.45 11.52
C ARG A 141 16.93 0.90 12.03
N GLU A 142 18.12 0.94 12.61
CA GLU A 142 18.72 2.19 13.08
C GLU A 142 19.06 3.14 11.93
N SER A 143 19.44 2.59 10.78
CA SER A 143 19.73 3.36 9.55
C SER A 143 18.48 4.02 8.93
N THR A 144 17.26 3.60 9.31
CA THR A 144 16.02 4.22 8.81
C THR A 144 15.75 5.52 9.53
N LEU A 145 15.49 6.61 8.79
CA LEU A 145 15.04 7.86 9.36
C LEU A 145 13.73 7.67 10.10
N LEU A 146 13.77 7.90 11.40
CA LEU A 146 12.59 7.88 12.25
C LEU A 146 12.62 9.06 13.20
N HIS A 147 11.50 9.79 13.28
CA HIS A 147 11.35 10.94 14.17
C HIS A 147 11.88 10.63 15.58
N PRO A 148 12.69 11.49 16.23
CA PRO A 148 13.34 11.17 17.50
C PRO A 148 12.41 10.68 18.60
N LYS A 149 11.20 11.26 18.69
CA LYS A 149 10.16 10.84 19.65
C LYS A 149 9.46 9.54 19.25
N ALA A 150 9.57 9.06 17.99
CA ALA A 150 8.79 7.91 17.52
C ALA A 150 9.32 6.58 18.06
N ARG A 151 10.64 6.36 18.16
CA ARG A 151 11.21 5.09 18.66
C ARG A 151 10.68 4.72 20.05
N ALA A 152 10.70 5.66 20.98
CA ALA A 152 10.15 5.47 22.32
C ALA A 152 8.62 5.63 22.32
N GLY A 153 8.10 6.60 21.57
CA GLY A 153 6.70 6.97 21.51
C GLY A 153 5.78 5.84 21.03
N ILE A 154 6.17 5.08 20.01
CA ILE A 154 5.39 3.92 19.51
C ILE A 154 5.22 2.84 20.60
N ARG A 155 6.26 2.60 21.39
CA ARG A 155 6.19 1.64 22.50
C ARG A 155 5.35 2.20 23.64
N ARG A 156 5.58 3.47 24.04
CA ARG A 156 4.82 4.17 25.07
C ARG A 156 3.33 4.21 24.71
N ASP A 157 2.97 4.62 23.49
CA ASP A 157 1.59 4.63 23.04
C ASP A 157 0.95 3.24 23.06
N SER A 158 1.70 2.20 22.69
CA SER A 158 1.21 0.81 22.79
C SER A 158 0.98 0.35 24.23
N ALA A 159 1.80 0.80 25.19
CA ALA A 159 1.63 0.51 26.60
C ALA A 159 0.42 1.26 27.17
N ILE A 160 0.28 2.56 26.86
CA ILE A 160 -0.85 3.38 27.31
C ILE A 160 -2.17 2.82 26.79
N VAL A 161 -2.27 2.60 25.46
CA VAL A 161 -3.49 2.08 24.83
C VAL A 161 -3.81 0.67 25.32
N GLY A 162 -2.80 -0.22 25.38
CA GLY A 162 -3.03 -1.58 25.84
C GLY A 162 -3.37 -1.66 27.33
N GLY A 163 -2.69 -0.89 28.17
CA GLY A 163 -3.00 -0.77 29.60
C GLY A 163 -4.39 -0.19 29.84
N PHE A 164 -4.74 0.88 29.11
CA PHE A 164 -6.08 1.46 29.15
C PHE A 164 -7.16 0.41 28.82
N VAL A 165 -7.01 -0.32 27.70
CA VAL A 165 -8.03 -1.33 27.30
C VAL A 165 -8.15 -2.43 28.34
N LEU A 166 -7.03 -2.95 28.87
CA LEU A 166 -7.07 -4.00 29.91
C LEU A 166 -7.70 -3.50 31.20
N LEU A 167 -7.35 -2.30 31.65
CA LEU A 167 -7.89 -1.73 32.87
C LEU A 167 -9.37 -1.39 32.73
N HIS A 168 -9.77 -0.76 31.60
CA HIS A 168 -11.16 -0.40 31.34
C HIS A 168 -12.06 -1.64 31.27
N VAL A 169 -11.73 -2.59 30.36
CA VAL A 169 -12.55 -3.78 30.15
C VAL A 169 -12.47 -4.71 31.37
N GLY A 170 -11.28 -4.85 31.96
CA GLY A 170 -11.07 -5.68 33.17
C GLY A 170 -11.84 -5.13 34.38
N SER A 171 -11.81 -3.81 34.61
CA SER A 171 -12.59 -3.20 35.71
C SER A 171 -14.08 -3.36 35.47
N ARG A 172 -14.57 -3.15 34.27
CA ARG A 172 -16.00 -3.37 33.95
C ARG A 172 -16.38 -4.84 34.18
N PHE A 173 -15.57 -5.79 33.72
CA PHE A 173 -15.79 -7.23 33.89
C PHE A 173 -15.79 -7.63 35.38
N LEU A 174 -14.86 -7.08 36.18
CA LEU A 174 -14.86 -7.30 37.65
C LEU A 174 -16.11 -6.68 38.30
N GLY A 175 -16.58 -5.51 37.84
CA GLY A 175 -17.82 -4.89 38.34
C GLY A 175 -19.03 -5.81 38.16
N GLU A 176 -19.17 -6.44 36.99
CA GLU A 176 -20.21 -7.45 36.76
C GLU A 176 -20.06 -8.67 37.65
N SER A 177 -18.83 -9.15 37.87
CA SER A 177 -18.60 -10.27 38.79
C SER A 177 -18.99 -9.94 40.24
N PHE A 178 -18.79 -8.71 40.72
CA PHE A 178 -19.31 -8.25 42.01
C PHE A 178 -20.84 -8.17 42.03
N ALA A 179 -21.47 -7.77 40.91
CA ALA A 179 -22.92 -7.73 40.79
C ALA A 179 -23.54 -9.13 40.83
N VAL A 180 -22.93 -10.12 40.13
CA VAL A 180 -23.35 -11.53 40.20
C VAL A 180 -23.16 -12.10 41.61
N ALA A 181 -22.02 -11.84 42.28
CA ALA A 181 -21.78 -12.27 43.63
C ALA A 181 -22.83 -11.70 44.62
N ALA A 182 -23.26 -10.45 44.43
CA ALA A 182 -24.31 -9.84 45.27
C ALA A 182 -25.69 -10.47 45.07
N GLN A 183 -25.98 -11.13 43.95
CA GLN A 183 -27.21 -11.88 43.69
C GLN A 183 -27.24 -13.23 44.43
N GLY A 184 -26.07 -13.75 44.84
CA GLY A 184 -25.95 -15.00 45.57
C GLY A 184 -26.07 -16.28 44.75
N HIS A 185 -26.20 -16.17 43.41
CA HIS A 185 -26.26 -17.31 42.48
C HIS A 185 -25.57 -17.02 41.17
N ALA A 186 -25.13 -18.07 40.49
CA ALA A 186 -24.52 -17.93 39.16
C ALA A 186 -25.56 -17.52 38.12
N ASP A 187 -25.16 -16.61 37.22
CA ASP A 187 -25.97 -16.22 36.07
C ASP A 187 -25.51 -17.00 34.82
N GLY A 188 -26.41 -17.83 34.26
CA GLY A 188 -26.11 -18.64 33.07
C GLY A 188 -25.85 -17.82 31.82
N TRP A 189 -26.26 -16.55 31.79
CA TRP A 189 -25.98 -15.63 30.71
C TRP A 189 -24.70 -14.78 30.85
N GLN A 190 -24.02 -14.96 32.00
CA GLN A 190 -22.70 -14.36 32.29
C GLN A 190 -21.73 -15.41 32.84
N PRO A 191 -21.39 -16.48 32.08
CA PRO A 191 -20.66 -17.62 32.60
C PRO A 191 -19.24 -17.25 33.08
N ALA A 192 -18.54 -16.34 32.43
CA ALA A 192 -17.20 -15.94 32.82
C ALA A 192 -17.24 -15.04 34.08
N ALA A 193 -18.12 -14.07 34.15
CA ALA A 193 -18.33 -13.23 35.32
C ALA A 193 -18.80 -14.06 36.53
N SER A 194 -19.67 -15.06 36.33
CA SER A 194 -20.12 -16.00 37.36
C SER A 194 -18.96 -16.85 37.92
N ALA A 195 -18.07 -17.32 37.06
CA ALA A 195 -16.88 -18.06 37.50
C ALA A 195 -15.96 -17.20 38.38
N VAL A 196 -15.77 -15.92 38.04
CA VAL A 196 -14.98 -14.97 38.86
C VAL A 196 -15.72 -14.57 40.13
N ALA A 197 -17.08 -14.45 40.06
CA ALA A 197 -17.90 -14.14 41.24
C ALA A 197 -17.69 -15.09 42.41
N GLY A 198 -17.33 -16.36 42.16
CA GLY A 198 -16.96 -17.32 43.18
C GLY A 198 -15.78 -16.88 44.06
N LEU A 199 -14.89 -16.04 43.57
CA LEU A 199 -13.78 -15.49 44.37
C LEU A 199 -14.24 -14.50 45.45
N TRP A 200 -15.43 -13.94 45.29
CA TRP A 200 -16.02 -12.96 46.22
C TRP A 200 -17.04 -13.59 47.17
N SER A 201 -17.19 -14.92 47.16
CA SER A 201 -18.12 -15.66 48.00
C SER A 201 -17.85 -15.47 49.48
N GLY A 202 -18.27 -14.79 50.26
CA GLY A 202 -17.92 -14.49 51.67
C GLY A 202 -17.61 -13.02 51.92
N TRP A 203 -17.67 -12.18 50.89
CA TRP A 203 -17.56 -10.74 51.05
C TRP A 203 -18.86 -10.17 51.60
N SER A 204 -18.78 -9.12 52.43
CA SER A 204 -19.97 -8.46 52.93
C SER A 204 -20.70 -7.71 51.79
N PRO A 205 -22.04 -7.56 51.89
CA PRO A 205 -22.81 -6.79 50.89
C PRO A 205 -22.25 -5.38 50.67
N GLN A 206 -21.74 -4.73 51.70
CA GLN A 206 -21.12 -3.42 51.61
C GLN A 206 -19.81 -3.46 50.80
N ALA A 207 -18.98 -4.47 51.00
CA ALA A 207 -17.73 -4.63 50.26
C ALA A 207 -18.00 -4.87 48.75
N LEU A 208 -19.02 -5.64 48.40
CA LEU A 208 -19.44 -5.87 47.04
C LEU A 208 -19.96 -4.57 46.36
N VAL A 209 -20.74 -3.78 47.09
CA VAL A 209 -21.20 -2.47 46.61
C VAL A 209 -20.04 -1.51 46.38
N ILE A 210 -19.10 -1.43 47.33
CA ILE A 210 -17.88 -0.61 47.17
C ILE A 210 -17.09 -1.08 45.93
N GLY A 211 -16.96 -2.41 45.73
CA GLY A 211 -16.32 -3.01 44.57
C GLY A 211 -16.98 -2.55 43.26
N GLN A 212 -18.30 -2.55 43.19
CA GLN A 212 -19.05 -2.06 42.01
C GLN A 212 -18.82 -0.56 41.74
N HIS A 213 -18.81 0.30 42.75
CA HIS A 213 -18.53 1.72 42.60
C HIS A 213 -17.10 1.97 42.12
N VAL A 214 -16.11 1.34 42.74
CA VAL A 214 -14.69 1.45 42.37
C VAL A 214 -14.49 1.03 40.89
N THR A 215 -15.05 -0.10 40.52
CA THR A 215 -14.91 -0.64 39.15
C THR A 215 -15.67 0.18 38.14
N PHE A 216 -16.80 0.79 38.46
CA PHE A 216 -17.50 1.76 37.63
C PHE A 216 -16.59 2.97 37.29
N TRP A 217 -15.98 3.58 38.32
CA TRP A 217 -15.10 4.73 38.13
C TRP A 217 -13.82 4.35 37.39
N LEU A 218 -13.24 3.18 37.66
CA LEU A 218 -12.08 2.68 36.89
C LEU A 218 -12.46 2.38 35.43
N ALA A 219 -13.64 1.84 35.16
CA ALA A 219 -14.08 1.57 33.80
C ALA A 219 -14.40 2.88 33.04
N LEU A 220 -15.43 3.60 33.47
CA LEU A 220 -15.92 4.79 32.73
C LEU A 220 -15.06 6.02 32.95
N GLY A 221 -14.47 6.21 34.12
CA GLY A 221 -13.54 7.30 34.39
C GLY A 221 -12.27 7.21 33.53
N LEU A 222 -11.75 6.01 33.32
CA LEU A 222 -10.63 5.81 32.38
C LEU A 222 -10.96 6.19 30.94
N ILE A 223 -12.19 5.95 30.47
CA ILE A 223 -12.65 6.41 29.15
C ILE A 223 -12.58 7.94 29.09
N LEU A 224 -13.13 8.61 30.10
CA LEU A 224 -13.14 10.07 30.16
C LEU A 224 -11.71 10.64 30.17
N ALA A 225 -10.78 9.99 30.88
CA ALA A 225 -9.37 10.36 30.88
C ALA A 225 -8.67 10.05 29.55
N PHE A 226 -9.10 9.01 28.84
CA PHE A 226 -8.47 8.58 27.58
C PHE A 226 -8.94 9.40 26.37
N ILE A 227 -10.17 9.89 26.34
CA ILE A 227 -10.73 10.65 25.21
C ILE A 227 -9.86 11.86 24.81
N PRO A 228 -9.31 12.70 25.71
CA PRO A 228 -8.39 13.77 25.33
C PRO A 228 -7.05 13.30 24.74
N TYR A 229 -6.58 12.09 25.13
CA TYR A 229 -5.38 11.48 24.57
C TYR A 229 -5.64 10.78 23.22
N PHE A 230 -6.86 10.32 22.99
CA PHE A 230 -7.26 9.52 21.81
C PHE A 230 -6.80 10.11 20.48
N PRO A 231 -6.96 11.40 20.16
CA PRO A 231 -6.55 12.01 18.88
C PRO A 231 -5.04 11.95 18.62
N TYR A 232 -4.24 11.85 19.66
CA TYR A 232 -2.77 11.77 19.59
C TYR A 232 -2.27 10.33 19.53
N SER A 233 -3.10 9.37 19.96
CA SER A 233 -2.79 7.96 20.01
C SER A 233 -2.98 7.28 18.65
N LYS A 234 -2.36 6.10 18.48
CA LYS A 234 -2.63 5.25 17.29
C LYS A 234 -4.11 4.79 17.20
N HIS A 235 -4.87 4.91 18.29
CA HIS A 235 -6.27 4.49 18.33
C HIS A 235 -7.18 5.30 17.40
N VAL A 236 -6.76 6.50 17.01
CA VAL A 236 -7.51 7.36 16.08
C VAL A 236 -7.74 6.69 14.71
N HIS A 237 -6.97 5.63 14.38
CA HIS A 237 -7.20 4.82 13.19
C HIS A 237 -8.61 4.20 13.12
N LEU A 238 -9.28 4.02 14.25
CA LEU A 238 -10.66 3.53 14.31
C LEU A 238 -11.63 4.37 13.46
N PHE A 239 -11.36 5.67 13.35
CA PHE A 239 -12.14 6.58 12.50
C PHE A 239 -11.51 6.76 11.12
N PHE A 240 -10.19 6.97 11.06
CA PHE A 240 -9.53 7.33 9.79
C PHE A 240 -9.29 6.14 8.86
N ALA A 241 -9.17 4.91 9.36
CA ALA A 241 -9.08 3.75 8.49
C ALA A 241 -10.39 3.48 7.72
N PRO A 242 -11.60 3.48 8.36
CA PRO A 242 -12.86 3.50 7.63
C PRO A 242 -12.99 4.64 6.61
N LEU A 243 -12.62 5.86 6.99
CA LEU A 243 -12.68 7.02 6.09
C LEU A 243 -11.75 6.87 4.89
N ASN A 244 -10.58 6.24 5.04
CA ASN A 244 -9.71 5.93 3.91
C ASN A 244 -10.41 5.03 2.88
N PHE A 245 -11.14 3.99 3.31
CA PHE A 245 -11.89 3.14 2.39
C PHE A 245 -13.08 3.85 1.73
N LEU A 246 -13.69 4.80 2.43
CA LEU A 246 -14.89 5.50 1.96
C LEU A 246 -14.56 6.67 1.03
N LEU A 247 -13.52 7.46 1.34
CA LEU A 247 -13.31 8.79 0.76
C LEU A 247 -12.14 8.89 -0.22
N LYS A 248 -11.19 7.92 -0.25
CA LYS A 248 -10.09 8.01 -1.21
C LYS A 248 -10.60 8.03 -2.65
N PRO A 249 -10.05 8.88 -3.52
CA PRO A 249 -10.41 8.92 -4.93
C PRO A 249 -10.28 7.55 -5.59
N GLU A 250 -11.19 7.23 -6.50
CA GLU A 250 -11.06 6.02 -7.32
C GLU A 250 -9.85 6.09 -8.23
N ARG A 251 -9.19 4.95 -8.34
CA ARG A 251 -8.05 4.77 -9.25
C ARG A 251 -8.25 3.51 -10.04
N ARG A 252 -7.86 3.56 -11.31
CA ARG A 252 -7.86 2.39 -12.20
C ARG A 252 -6.84 1.34 -11.75
N SER A 253 -5.79 1.81 -11.09
CA SER A 253 -4.70 0.97 -10.58
C SER A 253 -4.03 1.62 -9.37
N ILE A 254 -3.44 0.80 -8.49
CA ILE A 254 -2.66 1.26 -7.32
C ILE A 254 -1.44 2.12 -7.68
N GLY A 255 -0.99 2.10 -8.94
CA GLY A 255 0.14 2.89 -9.43
C GLY A 255 -0.26 4.11 -10.26
N GLU A 256 -1.55 4.32 -10.48
CA GLU A 256 -2.04 5.48 -11.23
C GLU A 256 -1.72 6.79 -10.49
N LEU A 257 -1.16 7.73 -11.24
CA LEU A 257 -0.89 9.08 -10.75
C LEU A 257 -1.84 10.09 -11.41
N SER A 258 -2.22 11.13 -10.68
CA SER A 258 -2.98 12.25 -11.23
C SER A 258 -2.13 12.99 -12.26
N ARG A 259 -2.78 13.44 -13.34
CA ARG A 259 -2.16 14.36 -14.31
C ARG A 259 -1.86 15.70 -13.62
N LEU A 260 -0.69 16.25 -13.88
CA LEU A 260 -0.37 17.64 -13.56
C LEU A 260 -0.76 18.52 -14.72
N ASP A 261 -1.37 19.65 -14.42
CA ASP A 261 -1.72 20.67 -15.40
C ASP A 261 -0.60 21.71 -15.43
N PHE A 262 0.13 21.74 -16.54
CA PHE A 262 1.23 22.69 -16.75
C PHE A 262 0.78 23.99 -17.43
N GLU A 263 -0.48 24.07 -17.86
CA GLU A 263 -1.06 25.25 -18.51
C GLU A 263 -1.81 26.13 -17.50
N ASP A 264 -2.08 25.61 -16.29
CA ASP A 264 -2.72 26.38 -15.21
C ASP A 264 -1.68 27.31 -14.55
N GLU A 265 -1.72 28.60 -14.92
CA GLU A 265 -0.86 29.66 -14.35
C GLU A 265 -1.04 29.84 -12.83
N GLY A 266 -2.13 29.33 -12.25
CA GLY A 266 -2.36 29.32 -10.80
C GLY A 266 -1.55 28.29 -10.05
N VAL A 267 -0.99 27.27 -10.72
CA VAL A 267 -0.18 26.22 -10.10
C VAL A 267 1.28 26.66 -10.01
N THR A 268 1.73 26.96 -8.82
CA THR A 268 3.11 27.40 -8.54
C THR A 268 4.00 26.29 -7.98
N GLN A 269 3.44 25.12 -7.60
CA GLN A 269 4.13 23.99 -7.03
C GLN A 269 3.69 22.69 -7.71
N PHE A 270 4.64 21.98 -8.33
CA PHE A 270 4.44 20.66 -8.91
C PHE A 270 5.03 19.58 -7.98
N GLY A 271 4.21 18.59 -7.62
CA GLY A 271 4.60 17.58 -6.64
C GLY A 271 4.63 18.11 -5.21
N ALA A 272 5.22 17.36 -4.29
CA ALA A 272 5.17 17.65 -2.86
C ALA A 272 6.57 17.86 -2.25
N ALA A 273 6.90 19.09 -1.91
CA ALA A 273 8.11 19.43 -1.16
C ALA A 273 7.87 19.44 0.35
N LYS A 274 6.65 19.77 0.78
CA LYS A 274 6.23 19.87 2.19
C LYS A 274 4.83 19.31 2.41
N LEU A 275 4.40 19.19 3.67
CA LEU A 275 3.09 18.60 4.01
C LEU A 275 1.91 19.30 3.34
N ALA A 276 1.94 20.62 3.17
CA ALA A 276 0.85 21.38 2.55
C ALA A 276 0.68 21.11 1.04
N ASP A 277 1.69 20.51 0.41
CA ASP A 277 1.65 20.14 -1.02
C ASP A 277 1.04 18.76 -1.24
N LEU A 278 0.93 17.94 -0.17
CA LEU A 278 0.27 16.64 -0.22
C LEU A 278 -1.24 16.78 -0.28
N GLY A 279 -1.93 15.83 -0.90
CA GLY A 279 -3.38 15.73 -0.86
C GLY A 279 -3.91 15.52 0.56
N TRP A 280 -5.13 15.98 0.83
CA TRP A 280 -5.77 15.77 2.13
C TRP A 280 -5.81 14.26 2.52
N GLU A 281 -5.99 13.38 1.54
CA GLU A 281 -5.99 11.92 1.76
C GLU A 281 -4.60 11.39 2.16
N GLN A 282 -3.52 11.97 1.63
CA GLN A 282 -2.15 11.63 1.99
C GLN A 282 -1.77 12.13 3.41
N ILE A 283 -2.35 13.26 3.84
CA ILE A 283 -2.26 13.72 5.23
C ILE A 283 -3.06 12.80 6.16
N MET A 284 -4.26 12.37 5.74
CA MET A 284 -5.12 11.48 6.51
C MET A 284 -4.48 10.09 6.69
N ASP A 285 -3.69 9.61 5.73
CA ASP A 285 -2.95 8.34 5.81
C ASP A 285 -2.09 8.24 7.05
N ALA A 286 -1.46 9.34 7.47
CA ALA A 286 -0.68 9.37 8.70
C ALA A 286 -1.51 9.06 9.96
N TYR A 287 -2.78 9.46 9.99
CA TYR A 287 -3.71 9.16 11.09
C TYR A 287 -4.38 7.79 10.96
N ALA A 288 -4.59 7.31 9.76
CA ALA A 288 -5.08 5.97 9.51
C ALA A 288 -4.02 4.88 9.81
N CYS A 289 -2.74 5.22 9.76
CA CYS A 289 -1.64 4.29 9.98
C CYS A 289 -1.68 3.67 11.40
N ILE A 290 -1.77 2.34 11.45
CA ILE A 290 -1.77 1.55 12.71
C ILE A 290 -0.37 1.15 13.17
N MET A 291 0.68 1.60 12.50
CA MET A 291 2.08 1.28 12.80
C MET A 291 2.35 -0.24 12.90
N CYS A 292 1.74 -1.01 11.99
CA CYS A 292 1.85 -2.48 11.97
C CYS A 292 3.09 -3.00 11.22
N PHE A 293 3.79 -2.14 10.50
CA PHE A 293 5.01 -2.41 9.71
C PHE A 293 4.84 -3.43 8.57
N ARG A 294 3.62 -3.80 8.17
CA ARG A 294 3.39 -4.73 7.04
C ARG A 294 3.96 -4.20 5.72
N CYS A 295 3.77 -2.90 5.45
CA CYS A 295 4.30 -2.24 4.26
C CYS A 295 5.84 -2.26 4.20
N GLN A 296 6.51 -2.15 5.34
CA GLN A 296 7.96 -2.28 5.47
C GLN A 296 8.43 -3.72 5.23
N GLU A 297 7.71 -4.71 5.75
CA GLU A 297 8.05 -6.13 5.64
C GLU A 297 8.03 -6.63 4.19
N VAL A 298 7.11 -6.12 3.36
CA VAL A 298 7.01 -6.50 1.95
C VAL A 298 7.79 -5.59 1.01
N CYS A 299 8.37 -4.51 1.51
CA CYS A 299 9.12 -3.56 0.70
C CYS A 299 10.45 -4.19 0.22
N PRO A 300 10.71 -4.27 -1.11
CA PRO A 300 11.93 -4.85 -1.64
C PRO A 300 13.17 -4.06 -1.23
N ALA A 301 13.12 -2.73 -1.23
CA ALA A 301 14.22 -1.89 -0.78
C ALA A 301 14.54 -2.13 0.70
N TYR A 302 13.53 -2.14 1.58
CA TYR A 302 13.76 -2.47 2.98
C TYR A 302 14.26 -3.90 3.15
N GLY A 303 13.69 -4.88 2.44
CA GLY A 303 14.07 -6.28 2.52
C GLY A 303 15.53 -6.55 2.11
N THR A 304 16.11 -5.69 1.28
CA THR A 304 17.50 -5.77 0.79
C THR A 304 18.45 -4.80 1.51
N GLY A 305 18.08 -4.28 2.68
CA GLY A 305 18.98 -3.53 3.54
C GLY A 305 19.02 -2.02 3.31
N LYS A 306 18.26 -1.49 2.36
CA LYS A 306 18.21 -0.05 2.08
C LYS A 306 17.47 0.72 3.15
N VAL A 307 17.71 2.03 3.22
CA VAL A 307 17.17 2.91 4.27
C VAL A 307 15.68 3.18 4.14
N LEU A 308 15.07 2.89 2.98
CA LEU A 308 13.64 3.10 2.74
C LEU A 308 12.77 2.23 3.65
N SER A 309 11.88 2.86 4.42
CA SER A 309 10.76 2.22 5.11
C SER A 309 9.46 2.97 4.82
N PRO A 310 8.51 2.38 4.07
CA PRO A 310 7.20 3.00 3.86
C PRO A 310 6.42 3.22 5.16
N ALA A 311 6.68 2.41 6.19
CA ALA A 311 6.07 2.60 7.51
C ALA A 311 6.65 3.83 8.23
N ALA A 312 7.97 4.06 8.11
CA ALA A 312 8.62 5.20 8.75
C ALA A 312 8.13 6.53 8.16
N LEU A 313 7.89 6.60 6.84
CA LEU A 313 7.31 7.77 6.19
C LEU A 313 5.99 8.19 6.85
N GLU A 314 5.04 7.27 6.98
CA GLU A 314 3.74 7.53 7.60
C GLU A 314 3.86 7.91 9.09
N ILE A 315 4.75 7.22 9.80
CA ILE A 315 5.02 7.48 11.22
C ILE A 315 5.62 8.88 11.40
N ASN A 316 6.59 9.25 10.59
CA ASN A 316 7.26 10.54 10.66
C ASN A 316 6.27 11.69 10.37
N LYS A 317 5.44 11.57 9.32
CA LYS A 317 4.35 12.52 9.05
C LYS A 317 3.47 12.70 10.28
N ARG A 318 2.98 11.60 10.87
CA ARG A 318 2.11 11.65 12.05
C ARG A 318 2.77 12.32 13.24
N TYR A 319 4.04 12.01 13.56
CA TYR A 319 4.72 12.59 14.71
C TYR A 319 4.94 14.09 14.54
N LEU A 320 5.20 14.58 13.31
CA LEU A 320 5.25 16.02 13.05
C LEU A 320 3.87 16.65 13.14
N LEU A 321 2.84 16.06 12.52
CA LEU A 321 1.46 16.55 12.57
C LEU A 321 0.91 16.63 14.00
N ASN A 322 1.36 15.75 14.90
CA ASN A 322 0.99 15.82 16.31
C ASN A 322 1.61 17.00 17.06
N THR A 323 2.61 17.70 16.49
CA THR A 323 3.19 18.92 17.09
C THR A 323 2.45 20.20 16.68
N VAL A 324 1.54 20.11 15.69
CA VAL A 324 0.76 21.24 15.21
C VAL A 324 -0.31 21.63 16.24
N GLU A 325 -0.33 22.87 16.70
CA GLU A 325 -1.33 23.38 17.63
C GLU A 325 -2.58 23.88 16.91
N ALA A 326 -3.76 23.68 17.52
CA ALA A 326 -5.02 24.13 16.95
C ALA A 326 -5.15 25.65 16.97
N GLY A 327 -5.20 26.28 15.79
CA GLY A 327 -5.66 27.66 15.65
C GLY A 327 -4.64 28.77 15.93
N LEU A 328 -3.39 28.44 16.21
CA LEU A 328 -2.30 29.40 16.23
C LEU A 328 -1.57 29.32 14.89
N ALA A 329 -1.75 30.34 14.05
CA ALA A 329 -0.73 30.67 13.08
C ALA A 329 0.57 30.77 13.87
N VAL A 330 1.51 29.86 13.62
CA VAL A 330 2.80 29.85 14.31
C VAL A 330 3.47 31.19 14.00
N SER A 331 3.32 32.16 14.89
CA SER A 331 4.17 33.32 14.90
C SER A 331 5.57 32.80 15.13
N HIS A 332 6.49 33.19 14.25
CA HIS A 332 7.90 32.86 14.30
C HIS A 332 8.52 33.21 15.65
N ARG A 333 8.37 32.39 16.66
CA ARG A 333 9.24 32.39 17.84
C ARG A 333 9.54 30.96 18.27
N ARG A 334 10.81 30.57 18.01
CA ARG A 334 11.52 29.41 18.54
C ARG A 334 11.14 28.03 17.98
N ALA A 335 11.56 27.76 16.77
CA ALA A 335 12.05 26.42 16.42
C ALA A 335 13.59 26.44 16.31
N GLU A 336 14.28 27.03 17.31
CA GLU A 336 15.72 26.83 17.51
C GLU A 336 15.99 25.56 18.34
N HIS A 337 15.39 24.47 17.94
CA HIS A 337 15.94 23.14 18.23
C HIS A 337 16.08 22.42 16.90
N SER A 338 17.15 22.82 16.20
CA SER A 338 17.63 22.09 15.02
C SER A 338 17.78 20.61 15.38
N ILE A 339 16.97 19.75 14.79
CA ILE A 339 17.18 18.32 14.77
C ILE A 339 18.39 18.08 13.86
N ARG A 340 19.59 18.22 14.41
CA ARG A 340 20.80 17.77 13.73
C ARG A 340 20.88 16.26 13.87
N CYS A 341 20.68 15.57 12.77
CA CYS A 341 21.09 14.17 12.66
C CYS A 341 22.62 14.13 12.64
N PRO A 342 23.28 13.29 13.45
CA PRO A 342 24.73 13.13 13.35
C PRO A 342 25.06 12.44 12.02
N GLY A 343 25.76 13.13 11.13
CA GLY A 343 26.33 12.54 9.93
C GLY A 343 26.06 13.23 8.58
N VAL A 344 25.18 14.23 8.49
CA VAL A 344 24.95 14.93 7.22
C VAL A 344 25.71 16.25 7.23
N ARG A 345 26.76 16.37 6.39
CA ARG A 345 27.45 17.65 6.15
C ARG A 345 26.56 18.57 5.32
N GLY A 346 26.20 19.71 5.89
CA GLY A 346 25.40 20.73 5.23
C GLY A 346 26.13 21.36 4.05
N THR A 347 25.42 21.50 2.94
CA THR A 347 25.76 22.44 1.88
C THR A 347 25.10 23.78 2.16
N ASN A 348 25.90 24.84 2.03
CA ASN A 348 25.54 26.21 2.37
C ASN A 348 24.38 26.78 1.53
N GLY A 349 23.46 27.32 2.23
CA GLY A 349 22.62 28.48 2.04
C GLY A 349 22.18 28.98 0.66
N VAL A 350 20.87 28.79 0.38
CA VAL A 350 20.09 29.77 -0.38
C VAL A 350 18.76 29.98 0.35
N PRO A 351 18.33 31.18 0.71
CA PRO A 351 17.03 31.41 1.32
C PRO A 351 15.96 31.45 0.22
N ALA A 352 15.26 30.34 0.00
CA ALA A 352 14.07 30.34 -0.83
C ALA A 352 12.89 30.95 -0.08
N ARG A 353 12.57 32.19 -0.34
CA ARG A 353 11.26 32.77 -0.07
C ARG A 353 10.31 32.36 -1.23
N LEU A 354 9.54 31.31 -1.04
CA LEU A 354 8.40 30.98 -1.89
C LEU A 354 7.12 31.18 -1.07
N GLY A 355 6.14 31.84 -1.70
CA GLY A 355 4.92 32.30 -1.07
C GLY A 355 4.09 31.16 -0.49
N ARG A 356 3.61 31.34 0.76
CA ARG A 356 2.63 30.48 1.41
C ARG A 356 1.29 30.50 0.68
N PRO A 357 0.59 29.35 0.58
CA PRO A 357 -0.87 29.40 0.61
C PRO A 357 -1.27 30.07 1.93
N GLN A 358 -1.85 31.26 1.88
CA GLN A 358 -2.25 31.99 3.08
C GLN A 358 -3.23 31.11 3.87
N GLY A 359 -2.82 30.60 5.03
CA GLY A 359 -3.69 29.98 6.01
C GLY A 359 -3.52 28.50 6.31
N SER A 360 -2.58 27.75 5.70
CA SER A 360 -2.39 26.34 6.08
C SER A 360 -1.78 26.21 7.48
N PRO A 361 -2.37 25.39 8.37
CA PRO A 361 -1.81 25.12 9.70
C PRO A 361 -0.59 24.20 9.65
N LEU A 362 -0.23 23.65 8.47
CA LEU A 362 0.81 22.66 8.31
C LEU A 362 2.21 23.27 8.34
N PRO A 363 3.21 22.59 8.94
CA PRO A 363 4.60 23.04 8.99
C PRO A 363 5.21 23.17 7.59
N ASP A 364 6.06 24.18 7.39
CA ASP A 364 6.82 24.42 6.16
C ASP A 364 8.11 23.57 6.05
N THR A 365 8.34 22.63 6.95
CA THR A 365 9.52 21.76 6.94
C THR A 365 9.51 20.84 5.71
N PRO A 366 10.61 20.77 4.94
CA PRO A 366 10.71 19.88 3.79
C PRO A 366 10.49 18.41 4.17
N LEU A 367 9.76 17.68 3.33
CA LEU A 367 9.49 16.25 3.54
C LEU A 367 10.78 15.42 3.56
N THR A 368 11.80 15.85 2.81
CA THR A 368 13.11 15.20 2.74
C THR A 368 13.90 15.29 4.04
N GLU A 369 13.64 16.29 4.89
CA GLU A 369 14.34 16.47 6.16
C GLU A 369 13.77 15.62 7.30
N PHE A 370 12.44 15.45 7.35
CA PHE A 370 11.81 14.81 8.52
C PHE A 370 11.04 13.53 8.17
N ALA A 371 10.47 13.41 6.96
CA ALA A 371 9.60 12.31 6.62
C ALA A 371 10.35 11.14 5.98
N ILE A 372 11.18 11.43 4.99
CA ILE A 372 11.90 10.44 4.20
C ILE A 372 13.17 11.05 3.58
N PRO A 373 14.37 10.51 3.81
CA PRO A 373 15.59 11.05 3.21
C PRO A 373 15.64 10.78 1.71
N GLU A 374 16.38 11.60 0.97
CA GLU A 374 16.47 11.53 -0.48
C GLU A 374 16.91 10.15 -0.98
N GLU A 375 17.92 9.53 -0.36
CA GLU A 375 18.34 8.16 -0.67
C GLU A 375 17.18 7.15 -0.58
N ALA A 376 16.30 7.28 0.42
CA ALA A 376 15.13 6.41 0.54
C ALA A 376 14.09 6.67 -0.55
N ILE A 377 13.92 7.94 -0.97
CA ILE A 377 13.01 8.31 -2.07
C ILE A 377 13.45 7.61 -3.35
N TRP A 378 14.74 7.64 -3.67
CA TRP A 378 15.29 7.03 -4.87
C TRP A 378 15.38 5.51 -4.79
N ALA A 379 15.38 4.89 -3.62
CA ALA A 379 15.33 3.44 -3.45
C ALA A 379 13.96 2.80 -3.78
N CYS A 380 12.92 3.60 -3.98
CA CYS A 380 11.58 3.08 -4.26
C CYS A 380 11.47 2.56 -5.71
N THR A 381 11.12 1.28 -5.84
CA THR A 381 10.88 0.61 -7.13
C THR A 381 9.45 0.78 -7.67
N SER A 382 8.61 1.62 -7.07
CA SER A 382 7.19 1.82 -7.42
C SER A 382 6.37 0.52 -7.64
N CYS A 383 6.75 -0.56 -6.98
CA CYS A 383 6.16 -1.88 -7.18
C CYS A 383 4.76 -2.06 -6.55
N GLY A 384 4.26 -1.11 -5.79
CA GLY A 384 2.93 -1.14 -5.17
C GLY A 384 2.75 -2.12 -4.01
N ALA A 385 3.78 -2.86 -3.57
CA ALA A 385 3.65 -3.87 -2.52
C ALA A 385 3.19 -3.26 -1.17
N CYS A 386 3.68 -2.07 -0.81
CA CYS A 386 3.30 -1.35 0.40
C CYS A 386 1.84 -0.90 0.38
N VAL A 387 1.31 -0.55 -0.78
CA VAL A 387 -0.09 -0.14 -0.97
C VAL A 387 -1.01 -1.37 -0.91
N ASP A 388 -0.70 -2.43 -1.68
CA ASP A 388 -1.51 -3.65 -1.76
C ASP A 388 -1.66 -4.37 -0.42
N ILE A 389 -0.62 -4.32 0.43
CA ILE A 389 -0.62 -5.00 1.74
C ILE A 389 -1.27 -4.19 2.86
N CYS A 390 -1.51 -2.89 2.67
CA CYS A 390 -1.94 -2.02 3.73
C CYS A 390 -3.38 -2.31 4.17
N PRO A 391 -3.61 -2.71 5.45
CA PRO A 391 -4.94 -3.07 5.92
C PRO A 391 -5.84 -1.85 6.18
N VAL A 392 -5.29 -0.65 6.12
CA VAL A 392 -5.99 0.63 6.31
C VAL A 392 -5.94 1.51 5.07
N HIS A 393 -5.53 0.94 3.94
CA HIS A 393 -5.56 1.57 2.62
C HIS A 393 -4.67 2.80 2.46
N ASN A 394 -3.53 2.87 3.17
CA ASN A 394 -2.53 3.93 2.97
C ASN A 394 -1.73 3.71 1.69
N GLU A 395 -1.27 4.81 1.08
CA GLU A 395 -0.56 4.82 -0.19
C GLU A 395 0.84 5.48 -0.12
N PRO A 396 1.77 4.99 0.73
CA PRO A 396 3.07 5.64 0.91
C PRO A 396 3.92 5.70 -0.37
N MET A 397 3.67 4.82 -1.35
CA MET A 397 4.31 4.89 -2.66
C MET A 397 3.94 6.18 -3.41
N ARG A 398 2.69 6.63 -3.27
CA ARG A 398 2.23 7.86 -3.92
C ARG A 398 2.93 9.09 -3.35
N ASP A 399 3.06 9.17 -2.02
CA ASP A 399 3.82 10.24 -1.37
C ASP A 399 5.24 10.33 -1.95
N ILE A 400 5.92 9.17 -2.08
CA ILE A 400 7.27 9.10 -2.65
C ILE A 400 7.31 9.62 -4.09
N LEU A 401 6.33 9.26 -4.91
CA LEU A 401 6.29 9.70 -6.31
C LEU A 401 5.95 11.19 -6.42
N ASP A 402 5.09 11.73 -5.55
CA ASP A 402 4.81 13.17 -5.51
C ASP A 402 6.01 13.97 -4.99
N ILE A 403 6.80 13.41 -4.06
CA ILE A 403 8.07 14.02 -3.64
C ILE A 403 9.09 14.01 -4.79
N ARG A 404 9.20 12.92 -5.57
CA ARG A 404 10.05 12.89 -6.78
C ARG A 404 9.66 13.96 -7.79
N ARG A 405 8.36 14.20 -8.00
CA ARG A 405 7.86 15.27 -8.85
C ARG A 405 8.38 16.63 -8.41
N ALA A 406 8.32 16.93 -7.11
CA ALA A 406 8.85 18.19 -6.58
C ALA A 406 10.37 18.29 -6.77
N LEU A 407 11.12 17.24 -6.43
CA LEU A 407 12.58 17.22 -6.59
C LEU A 407 13.01 17.45 -8.04
N VAL A 408 12.35 16.78 -9.00
CA VAL A 408 12.71 16.86 -10.42
C VAL A 408 12.24 18.16 -11.06
N LEU A 409 10.98 18.53 -10.86
CA LEU A 409 10.35 19.65 -11.58
C LEU A 409 10.68 21.01 -10.96
N MET A 410 10.83 21.07 -9.63
CA MET A 410 11.02 22.33 -8.91
C MET A 410 12.47 22.56 -8.50
N GLU A 411 13.21 21.50 -8.18
CA GLU A 411 14.56 21.61 -7.62
C GLU A 411 15.64 21.13 -8.60
N ASN A 412 15.25 20.48 -9.71
CA ASN A 412 16.17 19.80 -10.66
C ASN A 412 17.12 18.81 -9.93
N ALA A 413 16.64 18.21 -8.86
CA ALA A 413 17.38 17.30 -7.99
C ALA A 413 16.99 15.85 -8.28
N PHE A 414 17.85 15.11 -8.96
CA PHE A 414 17.68 13.69 -9.28
C PHE A 414 19.02 12.99 -9.50
N PRO A 415 19.09 11.65 -9.37
CA PRO A 415 20.30 10.90 -9.65
C PRO A 415 20.82 11.18 -11.06
N LYS A 416 22.07 11.63 -11.17
CA LYS A 416 22.69 12.06 -12.43
C LYS A 416 22.58 11.01 -13.55
N GLN A 417 22.58 9.73 -13.20
CA GLN A 417 22.45 8.63 -14.17
C GLN A 417 21.12 8.65 -14.94
N LEU A 418 20.05 9.23 -14.37
CA LEU A 418 18.74 9.38 -15.05
C LEU A 418 18.77 10.38 -16.20
N GLU A 419 19.75 11.29 -16.21
CA GLU A 419 19.88 12.34 -17.23
C GLU A 419 20.00 11.74 -18.64
N THR A 420 20.75 10.65 -18.80
CA THR A 420 20.92 9.96 -20.07
C THR A 420 19.58 9.42 -20.60
N ALA A 421 18.78 8.81 -19.72
CA ALA A 421 17.47 8.27 -20.12
C ALA A 421 16.47 9.40 -20.44
N PHE A 422 16.49 10.50 -19.70
CA PHE A 422 15.65 11.67 -19.99
C PHE A 422 16.00 12.28 -21.33
N ARG A 423 17.29 12.56 -21.59
CA ARG A 423 17.76 13.09 -22.89
C ARG A 423 17.41 12.16 -24.06
N GLY A 424 17.50 10.85 -23.84
CA GLY A 424 17.11 9.87 -24.85
C GLY A 424 15.61 9.96 -25.18
N MET A 425 14.76 10.04 -24.16
CA MET A 425 13.32 10.18 -24.33
C MET A 425 12.94 11.51 -24.99
N GLU A 426 13.60 12.62 -24.65
CA GLU A 426 13.40 13.94 -25.27
C GLU A 426 13.79 13.97 -26.76
N ARG A 427 14.96 13.41 -27.10
CA ARG A 427 15.53 13.54 -28.44
C ARG A 427 15.03 12.50 -29.43
N THR A 428 14.89 11.27 -28.98
CA THR A 428 14.60 10.10 -29.83
C THR A 428 13.35 9.35 -29.38
N ALA A 429 12.62 9.88 -28.42
CA ALA A 429 11.47 9.22 -27.77
C ALA A 429 11.79 7.80 -27.26
N ASN A 430 13.02 7.58 -26.79
CA ASN A 430 13.54 6.29 -26.40
C ASN A 430 14.63 6.45 -25.33
N PRO A 431 14.50 5.83 -24.15
CA PRO A 431 15.47 5.98 -23.06
C PRO A 431 16.88 5.47 -23.38
N TRP A 432 17.06 4.63 -24.40
CA TRP A 432 18.40 4.20 -24.89
C TRP A 432 19.03 5.19 -25.89
N ASN A 433 18.35 6.28 -26.24
CA ASN A 433 18.79 7.27 -27.22
C ASN A 433 19.11 6.66 -28.61
N ILE A 434 18.36 5.65 -29.02
CA ILE A 434 18.48 4.98 -30.32
C ILE A 434 17.55 5.64 -31.33
N SER A 435 18.03 5.84 -32.56
CA SER A 435 17.26 6.45 -33.63
C SER A 435 15.92 5.75 -33.87
N PRO A 436 14.80 6.45 -34.08
CA PRO A 436 13.52 5.88 -34.49
C PRO A 436 13.62 4.99 -35.74
N ALA A 437 14.55 5.26 -36.65
CA ALA A 437 14.81 4.46 -37.85
C ALA A 437 15.25 3.01 -37.51
N GLU A 438 15.86 2.83 -36.37
CA GLU A 438 16.36 1.52 -35.92
C GLU A 438 15.28 0.64 -35.27
N ARG A 439 14.10 1.22 -34.94
CA ARG A 439 13.07 0.52 -34.18
C ARG A 439 12.51 -0.74 -34.82
N MET A 440 12.68 -0.93 -36.14
CA MET A 440 12.19 -2.10 -36.87
C MET A 440 13.29 -3.14 -37.16
N LYS A 441 14.56 -2.90 -36.82
CA LYS A 441 15.66 -3.85 -37.10
C LYS A 441 15.44 -5.24 -36.49
N TRP A 442 14.83 -5.32 -35.33
CA TRP A 442 14.51 -6.60 -34.67
C TRP A 442 13.56 -7.49 -35.52
N ALA A 443 12.77 -6.89 -36.41
CA ALA A 443 11.77 -7.55 -37.24
C ALA A 443 12.29 -7.96 -38.62
N GLU A 444 13.56 -7.72 -38.94
CA GLU A 444 14.15 -8.10 -40.21
C GLU A 444 14.00 -9.63 -40.44
N GLY A 445 13.51 -10.00 -41.62
CA GLY A 445 13.22 -11.39 -41.99
C GLY A 445 11.94 -11.98 -41.37
N LEU A 446 11.18 -11.21 -40.59
CA LEU A 446 9.91 -11.61 -40.01
C LEU A 446 8.72 -10.91 -40.71
N LYS A 447 7.57 -11.57 -40.74
CA LYS A 447 6.31 -10.97 -41.22
C LYS A 447 5.70 -10.12 -40.12
N VAL A 448 6.08 -8.83 -40.07
CA VAL A 448 5.58 -7.85 -39.09
C VAL A 448 5.14 -6.59 -39.87
N PRO A 449 3.86 -6.51 -40.26
CA PRO A 449 3.36 -5.35 -41.04
C PRO A 449 3.25 -4.13 -40.13
N THR A 450 3.57 -2.97 -40.67
CA THR A 450 3.28 -1.67 -40.05
C THR A 450 1.84 -1.25 -40.34
N VAL A 451 1.33 -0.26 -39.59
CA VAL A 451 -0.01 0.33 -39.85
C VAL A 451 -0.14 0.99 -41.24
N VAL A 452 0.97 1.27 -41.89
CA VAL A 452 0.95 1.75 -43.32
C VAL A 452 0.71 0.57 -44.27
N GLN A 453 1.30 -0.58 -43.98
CA GLN A 453 1.15 -1.79 -44.80
C GLN A 453 -0.16 -2.54 -44.53
N ASN A 454 -0.67 -2.44 -43.30
CA ASN A 454 -1.93 -3.01 -42.83
C ASN A 454 -2.73 -1.96 -42.04
N PRO A 455 -3.50 -1.07 -42.72
CA PRO A 455 -4.18 0.07 -42.07
C PRO A 455 -5.41 -0.31 -41.23
N GLY A 456 -5.88 -1.55 -41.30
CA GLY A 456 -7.05 -2.05 -40.57
C GLY A 456 -6.77 -3.28 -39.74
N PRO A 457 -5.78 -3.27 -38.83
CA PRO A 457 -5.47 -4.42 -38.02
C PRO A 457 -6.56 -4.64 -36.97
N ASP A 458 -6.82 -5.92 -36.62
CA ASP A 458 -7.66 -6.25 -35.48
C ASP A 458 -6.92 -5.98 -34.16
N ILE A 459 -5.59 -6.12 -34.18
CA ILE A 459 -4.71 -5.88 -33.04
C ILE A 459 -3.58 -4.95 -33.46
N LEU A 460 -3.45 -3.85 -32.76
CA LEU A 460 -2.24 -3.03 -32.79
C LEU A 460 -1.25 -3.57 -31.75
N TRP A 461 -0.10 -4.03 -32.20
CA TRP A 461 0.95 -4.42 -31.28
C TRP A 461 1.86 -3.24 -30.95
N TRP A 462 1.75 -2.76 -29.70
CA TRP A 462 2.70 -1.81 -29.10
C TRP A 462 3.95 -2.59 -28.69
N VAL A 463 5.00 -2.48 -29.47
CA VAL A 463 6.25 -3.24 -29.26
C VAL A 463 6.94 -2.82 -27.97
N GLY A 464 7.00 -1.51 -27.73
CA GLY A 464 7.74 -0.91 -26.61
C GLY A 464 9.22 -0.67 -26.94
N CYS A 465 9.83 0.22 -26.17
CA CYS A 465 11.23 0.60 -26.43
C CYS A 465 12.22 -0.53 -26.14
N ALA A 466 12.08 -1.29 -25.04
CA ALA A 466 13.00 -2.36 -24.72
C ALA A 466 13.00 -3.48 -25.78
N PRO A 467 11.84 -4.07 -26.17
CA PRO A 467 11.82 -5.11 -27.21
C PRO A 467 12.25 -4.61 -28.59
N ALA A 468 12.19 -3.29 -28.84
CA ALA A 468 12.66 -2.72 -30.09
C ALA A 468 14.21 -2.52 -30.14
N THR A 469 14.87 -2.35 -28.99
CA THR A 469 16.26 -1.88 -28.94
C THR A 469 17.23 -2.75 -28.15
N ASP A 470 16.76 -3.41 -27.07
CA ASP A 470 17.60 -4.28 -26.25
C ASP A 470 17.73 -5.67 -26.85
N ALA A 471 18.94 -6.14 -27.11
CA ALA A 471 19.21 -7.40 -27.80
C ALA A 471 18.61 -8.64 -27.09
N ARG A 472 18.46 -8.62 -25.75
CA ARG A 472 17.83 -9.72 -25.03
C ARG A 472 16.31 -9.65 -25.16
N ALA A 473 15.72 -8.47 -25.06
CA ALA A 473 14.29 -8.24 -25.18
C ALA A 473 13.79 -8.41 -26.63
N GLN A 474 14.63 -8.17 -27.64
CA GLN A 474 14.31 -8.45 -29.05
C GLN A 474 13.92 -9.91 -29.31
N LYS A 475 14.53 -10.87 -28.59
CA LYS A 475 14.16 -12.30 -28.69
C LYS A 475 12.71 -12.55 -28.29
N THR A 476 12.20 -11.83 -27.27
CA THR A 476 10.78 -11.86 -26.88
C THR A 476 9.89 -11.32 -28.00
N ALA A 477 10.27 -10.19 -28.63
CA ALA A 477 9.50 -9.62 -29.73
C ALA A 477 9.48 -10.59 -30.93
N GLN A 478 10.61 -11.17 -31.30
CA GLN A 478 10.71 -12.15 -32.39
C GLN A 478 9.86 -13.41 -32.11
N ALA A 479 9.88 -13.91 -30.88
CA ALA A 479 9.05 -15.03 -30.45
C ALA A 479 7.56 -14.68 -30.52
N PHE A 480 7.18 -13.51 -30.07
CA PHE A 480 5.77 -13.10 -30.10
C PHE A 480 5.27 -12.84 -31.52
N ALA A 481 6.12 -12.29 -32.41
CA ALA A 481 5.79 -12.18 -33.87
C ALA A 481 5.51 -13.55 -34.50
N LYS A 482 6.31 -14.60 -34.15
CA LYS A 482 6.06 -15.98 -34.62
C LYS A 482 4.72 -16.50 -34.13
N ILE A 483 4.39 -16.27 -32.87
CA ILE A 483 3.10 -16.67 -32.27
C ILE A 483 1.93 -16.00 -33.01
N LEU A 484 1.97 -14.69 -33.22
CA LEU A 484 0.91 -13.97 -33.93
C LEU A 484 0.71 -14.49 -35.34
N ASN A 485 1.81 -14.73 -36.06
CA ASN A 485 1.76 -15.29 -37.42
C ASN A 485 1.23 -16.73 -37.44
N ALA A 486 1.68 -17.60 -36.52
CA ALA A 486 1.21 -18.97 -36.42
C ALA A 486 -0.29 -19.09 -36.10
N ALA A 487 -0.80 -18.16 -35.28
CA ALA A 487 -2.22 -18.06 -34.93
C ALA A 487 -3.07 -17.33 -36.00
N GLY A 488 -2.46 -16.86 -37.10
CA GLY A 488 -3.16 -16.14 -38.17
C GLY A 488 -3.79 -14.82 -37.72
N VAL A 489 -3.20 -14.15 -36.72
CA VAL A 489 -3.72 -12.87 -36.19
C VAL A 489 -3.50 -11.76 -37.20
N ASN A 490 -4.55 -10.97 -37.48
CA ASN A 490 -4.45 -9.73 -38.25
C ASN A 490 -3.93 -8.63 -37.35
N PHE A 491 -2.63 -8.37 -37.38
CA PHE A 491 -1.96 -7.35 -36.53
C PHE A 491 -1.11 -6.38 -37.35
N ALA A 492 -0.79 -5.25 -36.72
CA ALA A 492 0.20 -4.30 -37.22
C ALA A 492 0.96 -3.64 -36.05
N VAL A 493 2.11 -3.05 -36.35
CA VAL A 493 2.90 -2.22 -35.45
C VAL A 493 2.98 -0.78 -35.93
N LEU A 494 3.21 0.19 -35.04
CA LEU A 494 3.40 1.59 -35.42
C LEU A 494 4.72 1.83 -36.16
N GLY A 495 5.70 0.92 -36.00
CA GLY A 495 7.01 1.03 -36.60
C GLY A 495 7.80 2.21 -36.05
N GLN A 496 8.36 3.03 -36.94
CA GLN A 496 9.14 4.21 -36.56
C GLN A 496 8.33 5.30 -35.84
N ARG A 497 6.98 5.28 -35.99
CA ARG A 497 6.09 6.23 -35.31
C ARG A 497 5.87 5.96 -33.83
N GLU A 498 6.21 4.75 -33.37
CA GLU A 498 6.05 4.39 -31.97
C GLU A 498 7.11 5.07 -31.08
N GLN A 499 6.68 5.66 -29.99
CA GLN A 499 7.53 6.31 -29.00
C GLN A 499 7.52 5.56 -27.67
N CYS A 500 8.39 5.94 -26.74
CA CYS A 500 8.29 5.45 -25.35
C CYS A 500 6.98 5.92 -24.73
N THR A 501 6.34 5.06 -23.92
CA THR A 501 5.13 5.48 -23.19
C THR A 501 5.38 6.53 -22.11
N GLY A 502 6.63 6.81 -21.77
CA GLY A 502 7.01 7.77 -20.73
C GLY A 502 6.94 7.23 -19.29
N ASP A 503 6.61 5.93 -19.08
CA ASP A 503 6.50 5.37 -17.71
C ASP A 503 7.73 5.66 -16.85
N SER A 504 8.93 5.46 -17.38
CA SER A 504 10.18 5.70 -16.62
C SER A 504 10.36 7.17 -16.22
N ALA A 505 10.01 8.11 -17.10
CA ALA A 505 10.05 9.54 -16.80
C ALA A 505 9.05 9.85 -15.67
N ARG A 506 7.81 9.36 -15.78
CA ARG A 506 6.76 9.56 -14.78
C ARG A 506 7.14 9.00 -13.43
N ARG A 507 7.69 7.77 -13.37
CA ARG A 507 8.12 7.13 -12.11
C ARG A 507 9.36 7.78 -11.51
N ALA A 508 10.17 8.44 -12.32
CA ALA A 508 11.27 9.26 -11.84
C ALA A 508 10.84 10.65 -11.35
N GLY A 509 9.61 11.08 -11.63
CA GLY A 509 9.10 12.41 -11.26
C GLY A 509 9.20 13.45 -12.38
N ASN A 510 9.76 13.13 -13.57
CA ASN A 510 9.77 14.01 -14.73
C ASN A 510 8.41 13.95 -15.44
N GLU A 511 7.42 14.56 -14.80
CA GLU A 511 6.03 14.56 -15.27
C GLU A 511 5.85 15.42 -16.52
N TYR A 512 6.68 16.45 -16.71
CA TYR A 512 6.64 17.28 -17.93
C TYR A 512 6.98 16.44 -19.16
N LEU A 513 8.10 15.74 -19.15
CA LEU A 513 8.50 14.83 -20.24
C LEU A 513 7.47 13.71 -20.45
N PHE A 514 6.86 13.20 -19.36
CA PHE A 514 5.77 12.24 -19.49
C PHE A 514 4.56 12.85 -20.20
N ASN A 515 4.17 14.07 -19.86
CA ASN A 515 3.03 14.77 -20.47
C ASN A 515 3.23 14.94 -21.98
N GLU A 516 4.41 15.35 -22.42
CA GLU A 516 4.75 15.49 -23.85
C GLU A 516 4.64 14.15 -24.59
N LEU A 517 5.29 13.09 -24.06
CA LEU A 517 5.25 11.76 -24.66
C LEU A 517 3.83 11.17 -24.68
N ALA A 518 3.07 11.35 -23.61
CA ALA A 518 1.71 10.84 -23.51
C ALA A 518 0.78 11.54 -24.52
N THR A 519 0.86 12.86 -24.63
CA THR A 519 0.07 13.65 -25.59
C THR A 519 0.37 13.21 -27.03
N ALA A 520 1.65 13.16 -27.42
CA ALA A 520 2.07 12.74 -28.75
C ALA A 520 1.62 11.29 -29.07
N ASN A 521 1.77 10.37 -28.13
CA ASN A 521 1.34 8.98 -28.32
C ASN A 521 -0.18 8.85 -28.43
N VAL A 522 -0.95 9.61 -27.65
CA VAL A 522 -2.42 9.61 -27.71
C VAL A 522 -2.89 10.18 -29.06
N GLU A 523 -2.27 11.22 -29.60
CA GLU A 523 -2.56 11.73 -30.94
C GLU A 523 -2.31 10.68 -32.03
N ILE A 524 -1.17 9.98 -31.96
CA ILE A 524 -0.84 8.89 -32.88
C ILE A 524 -1.88 7.78 -32.80
N LEU A 525 -2.19 7.30 -31.61
CA LEU A 525 -3.13 6.21 -31.39
C LEU A 525 -4.56 6.60 -31.82
N ASN A 526 -4.99 7.83 -31.53
CA ASN A 526 -6.30 8.32 -31.95
C ASN A 526 -6.40 8.47 -33.47
N SER A 527 -5.27 8.73 -34.18
CA SER A 527 -5.21 8.74 -35.64
C SER A 527 -5.37 7.34 -36.25
N VAL A 528 -4.81 6.32 -35.58
CA VAL A 528 -4.85 4.92 -36.04
C VAL A 528 -6.17 4.24 -35.64
N LYS A 529 -6.79 4.67 -34.53
CA LYS A 529 -8.04 4.11 -33.96
C LYS A 529 -7.99 2.59 -33.77
N PRO A 530 -7.02 2.07 -33.01
CA PRO A 530 -6.88 0.63 -32.84
C PRO A 530 -8.12 0.03 -32.14
N LYS A 531 -8.60 -1.12 -32.62
CA LYS A 531 -9.67 -1.85 -31.95
C LYS A 531 -9.19 -2.39 -30.59
N ARG A 532 -7.97 -2.92 -30.55
CA ARG A 532 -7.33 -3.48 -29.35
C ARG A 532 -5.83 -3.33 -29.46
N ILE A 533 -5.18 -3.06 -28.33
CA ILE A 533 -3.71 -2.96 -28.24
C ILE A 533 -3.18 -4.15 -27.44
N VAL A 534 -2.11 -4.78 -27.94
CA VAL A 534 -1.34 -5.77 -27.18
C VAL A 534 0.08 -5.27 -26.95
N THR A 535 0.65 -5.58 -25.79
CA THR A 535 2.06 -5.28 -25.49
C THR A 535 2.71 -6.40 -24.68
N THR A 536 4.02 -6.57 -24.84
CA THR A 536 4.84 -7.51 -24.06
C THR A 536 5.38 -6.88 -22.77
N CYS A 537 5.19 -5.56 -22.59
CA CYS A 537 5.69 -4.83 -21.43
C CYS A 537 4.56 -4.43 -20.49
N PRO A 538 4.53 -4.94 -19.24
CA PRO A 538 3.54 -4.53 -18.23
C PRO A 538 3.56 -3.05 -17.87
N HIS A 539 4.71 -2.36 -18.01
CA HIS A 539 4.81 -0.91 -17.81
C HIS A 539 4.07 -0.16 -18.92
N CYS A 540 4.25 -0.58 -20.19
CA CYS A 540 3.49 -0.04 -21.30
C CYS A 540 1.98 -0.34 -21.16
N LEU A 541 1.63 -1.59 -20.77
CA LEU A 541 0.24 -1.96 -20.46
C LEU A 541 -0.37 -0.99 -19.44
N HIS A 542 0.33 -0.76 -18.34
CA HIS A 542 -0.15 0.10 -17.27
C HIS A 542 -0.39 1.53 -17.75
N THR A 543 0.58 2.10 -18.44
CA THR A 543 0.52 3.49 -18.91
C THR A 543 -0.58 3.68 -19.96
N LEU A 544 -0.63 2.83 -20.98
CA LEU A 544 -1.64 2.88 -22.04
C LEU A 544 -3.06 2.70 -21.50
N LYS A 545 -3.26 1.76 -20.56
CA LYS A 545 -4.56 1.39 -20.03
C LYS A 545 -5.06 2.33 -18.94
N ASN A 546 -4.18 2.71 -18.00
CA ASN A 546 -4.61 3.35 -16.75
C ASN A 546 -4.27 4.85 -16.70
N GLU A 547 -3.25 5.32 -17.44
CA GLU A 547 -2.77 6.69 -17.33
C GLU A 547 -3.09 7.55 -18.57
N TYR A 548 -3.06 6.98 -19.78
CA TYR A 548 -3.42 7.70 -21.01
C TYR A 548 -4.88 8.17 -21.09
N PRO A 549 -5.84 7.56 -20.38
CA PRO A 549 -7.19 8.12 -20.32
C PRO A 549 -7.28 9.55 -19.78
N ALA A 550 -6.34 9.97 -18.91
CA ALA A 550 -6.25 11.37 -18.47
C ALA A 550 -5.82 12.35 -19.59
N PHE A 551 -5.34 11.82 -20.73
CA PHE A 551 -4.92 12.54 -21.93
C PHE A 551 -5.89 12.33 -23.11
N GLY A 552 -7.06 11.73 -22.89
CA GLY A 552 -8.05 11.43 -23.93
C GLY A 552 -7.81 10.11 -24.67
N GLY A 553 -6.86 9.28 -24.22
CA GLY A 553 -6.53 7.98 -24.81
C GLY A 553 -7.21 6.81 -24.12
N ASN A 554 -8.43 6.43 -24.54
CA ASN A 554 -9.17 5.31 -23.98
C ASN A 554 -9.08 4.09 -24.90
N TYR A 555 -8.25 3.11 -24.52
CA TYR A 555 -7.96 1.93 -25.34
C TYR A 555 -8.23 0.63 -24.55
N GLU A 556 -8.67 -0.42 -25.27
CA GLU A 556 -8.61 -1.78 -24.74
C GLU A 556 -7.17 -2.28 -24.89
N VAL A 557 -6.47 -2.45 -23.78
CA VAL A 557 -5.07 -2.87 -23.75
C VAL A 557 -4.92 -4.17 -22.99
N VAL A 558 -4.24 -5.15 -23.60
CA VAL A 558 -3.97 -6.46 -23.01
C VAL A 558 -2.48 -6.79 -23.02
N HIS A 559 -2.08 -7.64 -22.11
CA HIS A 559 -0.73 -8.19 -22.08
C HIS A 559 -0.62 -9.36 -23.07
N HIS A 560 0.57 -9.59 -23.62
CA HIS A 560 0.79 -10.68 -24.56
C HIS A 560 0.41 -12.05 -23.99
N THR A 561 0.60 -12.28 -22.69
CA THR A 561 0.21 -13.55 -22.06
C THR A 561 -1.32 -13.74 -22.02
N GLN A 562 -2.09 -12.66 -21.92
CA GLN A 562 -3.54 -12.71 -22.00
C GLN A 562 -3.97 -13.06 -23.43
N LEU A 563 -3.40 -12.40 -24.44
CA LEU A 563 -3.70 -12.70 -25.84
C LEU A 563 -3.29 -14.13 -26.21
N ILE A 564 -2.12 -14.61 -25.79
CA ILE A 564 -1.69 -15.99 -26.03
C ILE A 564 -2.68 -16.97 -25.40
N ASN A 565 -3.12 -16.72 -24.18
CA ASN A 565 -4.11 -17.57 -23.51
C ASN A 565 -5.46 -17.61 -24.27
N GLU A 566 -5.92 -16.46 -24.75
CA GLU A 566 -7.12 -16.34 -25.59
C GLU A 566 -6.98 -17.14 -26.90
N LEU A 567 -5.82 -17.04 -27.57
CA LEU A 567 -5.56 -17.74 -28.84
C LEU A 567 -5.52 -19.27 -28.66
N ILE A 568 -4.93 -19.74 -27.57
CA ILE A 568 -4.92 -21.16 -27.19
C ILE A 568 -6.36 -21.63 -26.89
N GLY A 569 -7.10 -20.90 -26.06
CA GLY A 569 -8.47 -21.23 -25.69
C GLY A 569 -9.42 -21.23 -26.89
N ALA A 570 -9.21 -20.39 -27.89
CA ALA A 570 -9.97 -20.34 -29.13
C ALA A 570 -9.52 -21.39 -30.17
N GLY A 571 -8.52 -22.22 -29.86
CA GLY A 571 -7.97 -23.22 -30.80
C GLY A 571 -7.20 -22.63 -32.00
N LYS A 572 -6.91 -21.30 -31.98
CA LYS A 572 -6.16 -20.63 -33.03
C LYS A 572 -4.64 -20.83 -32.90
N LEU A 573 -4.16 -21.17 -31.73
CA LEU A 573 -2.75 -21.47 -31.46
C LEU A 573 -2.66 -22.91 -30.94
N GLN A 574 -2.12 -23.81 -31.76
CA GLN A 574 -1.87 -25.19 -31.37
C GLN A 574 -0.42 -25.35 -30.94
N LEU A 575 -0.21 -25.88 -29.75
CA LEU A 575 1.10 -26.12 -29.19
C LEU A 575 1.45 -27.60 -29.31
N TRP A 576 2.66 -27.88 -29.81
CA TRP A 576 3.16 -29.23 -30.02
C TRP A 576 4.30 -29.55 -29.06
N LEU A 577 4.46 -30.81 -28.73
CA LEU A 577 5.63 -31.26 -28.02
C LEU A 577 6.88 -31.16 -28.92
N ARG A 578 8.02 -30.81 -28.33
CA ARG A 578 9.31 -30.86 -29.00
C ARG A 578 9.51 -32.28 -29.55
N ASN A 579 9.56 -32.44 -30.88
CA ASN A 579 9.70 -33.69 -31.65
C ASN A 579 8.42 -34.38 -32.09
N ARG A 580 7.22 -33.76 -32.01
CA ARG A 580 5.97 -34.38 -32.49
C ARG A 580 5.71 -35.82 -31.97
N GLN A 581 6.34 -36.23 -30.89
CA GLN A 581 6.13 -37.52 -30.25
C GLN A 581 5.16 -37.39 -29.07
N PRO A 582 4.21 -38.33 -28.90
CA PRO A 582 3.41 -38.38 -27.69
C PRO A 582 4.34 -38.58 -26.49
N LEU A 583 4.03 -37.90 -25.37
CA LEU A 583 4.77 -38.03 -24.12
C LEU A 583 4.91 -39.51 -23.75
N SER A 584 6.13 -40.05 -23.78
CA SER A 584 6.43 -41.21 -22.97
C SER A 584 6.41 -40.78 -21.51
N VAL A 585 5.88 -41.62 -20.64
CA VAL A 585 5.71 -41.38 -19.19
C VAL A 585 7.05 -40.98 -18.46
N ASN A 586 8.18 -41.01 -19.15
CA ASN A 586 9.53 -40.71 -18.65
C ASN A 586 10.21 -39.46 -19.22
N SER A 587 9.50 -38.59 -20.00
CA SER A 587 10.08 -37.32 -20.39
C SER A 587 9.98 -36.35 -19.22
N HIS A 588 11.09 -36.03 -18.56
CA HIS A 588 11.16 -34.97 -17.56
C HIS A 588 10.73 -33.65 -18.21
N ALA A 589 9.53 -33.17 -17.88
CA ALA A 589 9.11 -31.81 -18.23
C ALA A 589 10.15 -30.83 -17.66
N SER A 590 10.61 -29.86 -18.46
CA SER A 590 11.56 -28.86 -17.99
C SER A 590 11.00 -28.14 -16.78
N ARG A 591 11.69 -28.20 -15.66
CA ARG A 591 11.27 -27.55 -14.41
C ARG A 591 11.42 -26.05 -14.56
N ILE A 592 10.33 -25.33 -14.39
CA ILE A 592 10.32 -23.87 -14.48
C ILE A 592 9.80 -23.25 -13.20
N THR A 593 10.19 -22.02 -12.96
CA THR A 593 9.53 -21.14 -11.99
C THR A 593 9.13 -19.83 -12.68
N TYR A 594 8.11 -19.15 -12.17
CA TYR A 594 7.60 -17.92 -12.79
C TYR A 594 7.76 -16.70 -11.86
N HIS A 595 8.33 -15.64 -12.41
CA HIS A 595 8.37 -14.34 -11.75
C HIS A 595 7.17 -13.51 -12.16
N ASP A 596 6.27 -13.21 -11.21
CA ASP A 596 5.15 -12.29 -11.43
C ASP A 596 5.66 -10.84 -11.51
N PRO A 597 5.60 -10.17 -12.66
CA PRO A 597 5.92 -8.75 -12.75
C PRO A 597 4.93 -7.92 -11.95
N CYS A 598 5.42 -6.99 -11.13
CA CYS A 598 4.56 -6.21 -10.26
C CYS A 598 3.53 -5.36 -11.02
N TYR A 599 3.90 -4.79 -12.17
CA TYR A 599 3.00 -4.01 -13.01
C TYR A 599 1.96 -4.86 -13.75
N LEU A 600 2.25 -6.14 -14.00
CA LEU A 600 1.25 -7.08 -14.52
C LEU A 600 0.30 -7.55 -13.41
N GLY A 601 0.84 -8.09 -12.34
CA GLY A 601 0.07 -8.70 -11.26
C GLY A 601 -0.56 -7.67 -10.33
N ARG A 602 0.23 -6.99 -9.48
CA ARG A 602 -0.32 -6.08 -8.45
C ARG A 602 -1.06 -4.89 -9.05
N HIS A 603 -0.49 -4.23 -10.05
CA HIS A 603 -1.09 -3.05 -10.66
C HIS A 603 -2.28 -3.38 -11.58
N ASN A 604 -2.21 -4.45 -12.37
CA ASN A 604 -3.24 -4.78 -13.37
C ASN A 604 -4.03 -6.07 -13.09
N LYS A 605 -3.76 -6.78 -11.98
CA LYS A 605 -4.47 -7.97 -11.50
C LYS A 605 -4.43 -9.19 -12.44
N VAL A 606 -3.46 -9.25 -13.34
CA VAL A 606 -3.22 -10.38 -14.26
C VAL A 606 -2.29 -11.38 -13.57
N PHE A 607 -2.82 -12.53 -13.14
CA PHE A 607 -2.10 -13.57 -12.41
C PHE A 607 -2.29 -14.97 -13.01
N ALA A 608 -3.48 -15.28 -13.48
CA ALA A 608 -3.86 -16.60 -13.95
C ALA A 608 -3.31 -16.91 -15.35
N GLU A 609 -3.48 -15.97 -16.28
CA GLU A 609 -3.22 -16.16 -17.70
C GLU A 609 -1.77 -16.58 -18.02
N PRO A 610 -0.71 -15.99 -17.39
CA PRO A 610 0.65 -16.48 -17.59
C PRO A 610 0.83 -17.93 -17.17
N ARG A 611 0.17 -18.36 -16.08
CA ARG A 611 0.22 -19.75 -15.57
C ARG A 611 -0.52 -20.71 -16.47
N GLU A 612 -1.69 -20.31 -16.96
CA GLU A 612 -2.49 -21.11 -17.92
C GLU A 612 -1.72 -21.33 -19.21
N VAL A 613 -1.04 -20.31 -19.73
CA VAL A 613 -0.17 -20.41 -20.91
C VAL A 613 0.99 -21.38 -20.67
N LEU A 614 1.70 -21.27 -19.54
CA LEU A 614 2.79 -22.17 -19.20
C LEU A 614 2.33 -23.62 -19.04
N LYS A 615 1.14 -23.82 -18.44
CA LYS A 615 0.51 -25.13 -18.31
C LYS A 615 0.11 -25.70 -19.68
N ALA A 616 -0.46 -24.87 -20.56
CA ALA A 616 -0.82 -25.28 -21.92
C ALA A 616 0.42 -25.66 -22.75
N ALA A 617 1.58 -25.00 -22.51
CA ALA A 617 2.87 -25.37 -23.08
C ALA A 617 3.50 -26.62 -22.43
N GLN A 618 2.80 -27.29 -21.51
CA GLN A 618 3.23 -28.48 -20.78
C GLN A 618 4.58 -28.32 -20.05
N LEU A 619 4.71 -27.19 -19.34
CA LEU A 619 5.87 -26.89 -18.52
C LEU A 619 5.54 -27.17 -17.05
N ASP A 620 6.48 -27.78 -16.32
CA ASP A 620 6.32 -28.11 -14.89
C ASP A 620 6.65 -26.88 -14.04
N LEU A 621 5.59 -26.19 -13.61
CA LEU A 621 5.70 -24.93 -12.86
C LEU A 621 5.81 -25.18 -11.36
N THR A 622 6.94 -24.82 -10.77
CA THR A 622 7.14 -24.72 -9.32
C THR A 622 7.08 -23.26 -8.90
N GLU A 623 6.12 -22.90 -8.04
CA GLU A 623 5.97 -21.53 -7.56
C GLU A 623 7.05 -21.13 -6.56
N MET A 624 7.52 -19.89 -6.66
CA MET A 624 8.37 -19.31 -5.62
C MET A 624 7.59 -19.06 -4.33
N PRO A 625 8.23 -19.01 -3.15
CA PRO A 625 7.55 -18.73 -1.87
C PRO A 625 6.73 -17.43 -1.91
N ARG A 626 7.26 -16.39 -2.56
CA ARG A 626 6.56 -15.12 -2.80
C ARG A 626 6.14 -15.03 -4.27
N HIS A 627 4.90 -15.40 -4.57
CA HIS A 627 4.31 -15.40 -5.93
C HIS A 627 2.98 -14.66 -5.97
N ALA A 628 2.43 -14.47 -7.16
CA ALA A 628 1.17 -13.74 -7.44
C ALA A 628 1.17 -12.35 -6.76
N ALA A 629 0.12 -11.99 -6.02
CA ALA A 629 0.02 -10.70 -5.34
C ALA A 629 1.14 -10.45 -4.33
N LYS A 630 1.72 -11.52 -3.75
CA LYS A 630 2.84 -11.45 -2.78
C LYS A 630 4.22 -11.45 -3.45
N SER A 631 4.31 -11.45 -4.79
CA SER A 631 5.57 -11.51 -5.53
C SER A 631 6.56 -10.43 -5.07
N PHE A 632 7.83 -10.82 -4.92
CA PHE A 632 8.93 -9.87 -4.68
C PHE A 632 9.33 -9.19 -6.00
N CYS A 633 9.75 -7.92 -5.94
CA CYS A 633 10.11 -7.13 -7.11
C CYS A 633 11.41 -7.64 -7.76
N CYS A 634 11.55 -7.44 -9.08
CA CYS A 634 12.80 -7.67 -9.81
C CYS A 634 13.82 -6.52 -9.64
N GLY A 635 13.37 -5.35 -9.14
CA GLY A 635 14.23 -4.19 -8.95
C GLY A 635 14.16 -3.11 -10.04
N ALA A 636 13.57 -3.35 -11.20
CA ALA A 636 13.64 -2.43 -12.35
C ALA A 636 12.71 -1.19 -12.28
N GLY A 637 11.54 -1.33 -11.60
CA GLY A 637 10.52 -0.28 -11.55
C GLY A 637 11.01 1.00 -10.84
N GLY A 638 10.21 2.08 -10.91
CA GLY A 638 10.56 3.35 -10.28
C GLY A 638 11.81 4.02 -10.87
N ALA A 639 12.06 3.82 -12.16
CA ALA A 639 13.24 4.27 -12.89
C ALA A 639 14.59 3.65 -12.43
N GLN A 640 14.56 2.61 -11.60
CA GLN A 640 15.77 1.91 -11.13
C GLN A 640 16.57 1.27 -12.28
N MET A 641 15.92 0.94 -13.39
CA MET A 641 16.56 0.40 -14.59
C MET A 641 17.66 1.31 -15.15
N TRP A 642 17.58 2.62 -14.87
CA TRP A 642 18.42 3.65 -15.48
C TRP A 642 19.49 4.21 -14.55
N LYS A 643 19.65 3.64 -13.36
CA LYS A 643 20.64 4.06 -12.38
C LYS A 643 21.13 2.90 -11.55
N GLU A 644 22.24 3.09 -10.86
CA GLU A 644 22.68 2.16 -9.85
C GLU A 644 21.72 2.14 -8.64
N GLU A 645 21.57 0.96 -8.07
CA GLU A 645 20.72 0.75 -6.91
C GLU A 645 21.40 1.32 -5.64
N GLU A 646 20.61 1.94 -4.77
CA GLU A 646 21.09 2.50 -3.49
C GLU A 646 21.73 1.44 -2.60
N HIS A 647 22.61 1.87 -1.70
CA HIS A 647 23.32 0.99 -0.80
C HIS A 647 22.40 0.13 0.06
N GLY A 648 22.76 -1.14 0.20
CA GLY A 648 22.03 -2.12 0.98
C GLY A 648 22.87 -3.35 1.25
N THR A 649 22.28 -4.38 1.83
CA THR A 649 22.97 -5.67 2.08
C THR A 649 23.06 -6.53 0.82
N THR A 650 22.14 -6.34 -0.12
CA THR A 650 22.10 -7.00 -1.43
C THR A 650 21.26 -6.19 -2.42
N ASN A 651 21.37 -6.50 -3.71
CA ASN A 651 20.53 -5.94 -4.74
C ASN A 651 19.16 -6.63 -4.76
N VAL A 652 18.12 -5.89 -5.17
CA VAL A 652 16.73 -6.43 -5.24
C VAL A 652 16.64 -7.59 -6.24
N ASN A 653 17.28 -7.47 -7.41
CA ASN A 653 17.28 -8.54 -8.41
C ASN A 653 17.96 -9.82 -7.91
N LYS A 654 19.10 -9.69 -7.21
CA LYS A 654 19.83 -10.84 -6.61
C LYS A 654 18.97 -11.53 -5.55
N ALA A 655 18.30 -10.76 -4.68
CA ALA A 655 17.39 -11.32 -3.67
C ALA A 655 16.22 -12.08 -4.30
N ARG A 656 15.64 -11.55 -5.40
CA ARG A 656 14.57 -12.24 -6.14
C ARG A 656 15.09 -13.47 -6.87
N PHE A 657 16.26 -13.39 -7.48
CA PHE A 657 16.86 -14.53 -8.17
C PHE A 657 17.20 -15.69 -7.22
N ALA A 658 17.66 -15.39 -6.00
CA ALA A 658 17.88 -16.40 -4.97
C ALA A 658 16.62 -17.21 -4.62
N GLU A 659 15.44 -16.58 -4.62
CA GLU A 659 14.16 -17.30 -4.46
C GLU A 659 13.86 -18.22 -5.64
N ALA A 660 14.16 -17.79 -6.86
CA ALA A 660 14.00 -18.63 -8.05
C ALA A 660 14.95 -19.83 -8.00
N LYS A 661 16.20 -19.62 -7.64
CA LYS A 661 17.22 -20.68 -7.48
C LYS A 661 16.78 -21.71 -6.42
N ALA A 662 16.22 -21.26 -5.32
CA ALA A 662 15.75 -22.14 -4.25
C ALA A 662 14.59 -23.09 -4.66
N THR A 663 13.90 -22.84 -5.78
CA THR A 663 12.88 -23.76 -6.32
C THR A 663 13.48 -24.99 -7.02
N GLY A 664 14.76 -24.97 -7.35
CA GLY A 664 15.42 -26.00 -8.15
C GLY A 664 15.03 -25.99 -9.63
N ALA A 665 14.40 -24.92 -10.12
CA ALA A 665 14.01 -24.76 -11.51
C ALA A 665 15.24 -24.52 -12.42
N GLU A 666 15.19 -25.03 -13.64
CA GLU A 666 16.20 -24.85 -14.68
C GLU A 666 15.96 -23.57 -15.50
N THR A 667 14.72 -23.11 -15.51
CA THR A 667 14.32 -21.90 -16.23
C THR A 667 13.45 -21.00 -15.32
N LEU A 668 13.81 -19.70 -15.30
CA LEU A 668 13.01 -18.65 -14.72
C LEU A 668 12.20 -17.97 -15.83
N ALA A 669 10.90 -18.26 -15.85
CA ALA A 669 9.96 -17.63 -16.78
C ALA A 669 9.59 -16.22 -16.30
N VAL A 670 9.51 -15.28 -17.23
CA VAL A 670 9.10 -13.88 -16.98
C VAL A 670 8.10 -13.43 -18.04
N GLY A 671 7.38 -12.33 -17.78
CA GLY A 671 6.49 -11.68 -18.75
C GLY A 671 6.70 -10.16 -18.72
N CYS A 672 7.96 -9.72 -18.75
CA CYS A 672 8.31 -8.29 -18.73
C CYS A 672 9.74 -8.09 -19.19
N PRO A 673 10.02 -7.22 -20.18
CA PRO A 673 11.37 -6.99 -20.68
C PRO A 673 12.31 -6.42 -19.60
N PHE A 674 11.84 -5.58 -18.70
CA PHE A 674 12.67 -5.06 -17.61
C PHE A 674 12.99 -6.15 -16.56
N CYS A 675 12.02 -6.98 -16.21
CA CYS A 675 12.28 -8.14 -15.34
C CYS A 675 13.27 -9.11 -16.01
N MET A 676 13.16 -9.27 -17.35
CA MET A 676 14.08 -10.07 -18.14
C MET A 676 15.54 -9.60 -17.96
N VAL A 677 15.81 -8.33 -18.15
CA VAL A 677 17.16 -7.74 -18.02
C VAL A 677 17.68 -7.94 -16.59
N MET A 678 16.91 -7.48 -15.58
CA MET A 678 17.34 -7.53 -14.18
C MET A 678 17.63 -8.94 -13.68
N LEU A 679 16.79 -9.90 -14.03
CA LEU A 679 16.97 -11.28 -13.59
C LEU A 679 18.01 -12.05 -14.41
N THR A 680 18.22 -11.68 -15.68
CA THR A 680 19.32 -12.19 -16.49
C THR A 680 20.67 -11.74 -15.92
N ASP A 681 20.79 -10.49 -15.50
CA ASP A 681 22.02 -9.98 -14.87
C ASP A 681 22.26 -10.65 -13.52
N ALA A 682 21.22 -10.88 -12.73
CA ALA A 682 21.33 -11.62 -11.47
C ALA A 682 21.74 -13.08 -11.72
N SER A 683 21.19 -13.75 -12.75
CA SER A 683 21.58 -15.11 -13.14
C SER A 683 23.04 -15.18 -13.55
N LYS A 684 23.49 -14.26 -14.42
CA LYS A 684 24.91 -14.20 -14.85
C LYS A 684 25.86 -13.99 -13.68
N ALA A 685 25.49 -13.11 -12.74
CA ALA A 685 26.29 -12.86 -11.54
C ALA A 685 26.34 -14.05 -10.58
N ASP A 686 25.39 -14.99 -10.67
CA ASP A 686 25.33 -16.25 -9.89
C ASP A 686 25.88 -17.48 -10.63
N GLY A 687 26.53 -17.31 -11.78
CA GLY A 687 27.12 -18.39 -12.58
C GLY A 687 26.35 -18.77 -13.85
N GLY A 688 25.17 -18.24 -14.08
CA GLY A 688 24.42 -18.39 -15.34
C GLY A 688 23.71 -19.74 -15.55
N GLU A 689 23.58 -20.58 -14.52
CA GLU A 689 23.00 -21.93 -14.60
C GLU A 689 21.49 -21.90 -14.93
N ILE A 690 20.74 -20.93 -14.39
CA ILE A 690 19.31 -20.80 -14.62
C ILE A 690 19.08 -19.85 -15.80
N GLN A 691 18.40 -20.33 -16.83
CA GLN A 691 18.05 -19.53 -17.99
C GLN A 691 16.83 -18.63 -17.66
N VAL A 692 16.94 -17.33 -17.97
CA VAL A 692 15.80 -16.41 -17.87
C VAL A 692 15.13 -16.28 -19.23
N ARG A 693 13.84 -16.64 -19.35
CA ARG A 693 13.12 -16.67 -20.62
C ARG A 693 11.74 -16.02 -20.49
N ASP A 694 11.32 -15.33 -21.54
CA ASP A 694 9.95 -14.81 -21.57
C ASP A 694 8.95 -15.94 -21.88
N VAL A 695 7.71 -15.79 -21.38
CA VAL A 695 6.61 -16.74 -21.67
C VAL A 695 6.42 -16.89 -23.18
N ALA A 696 6.53 -15.81 -23.96
CA ALA A 696 6.42 -15.88 -25.42
C ALA A 696 7.53 -16.74 -26.06
N GLU A 697 8.76 -16.71 -25.53
CA GLU A 697 9.83 -17.58 -26.03
C GLU A 697 9.58 -19.06 -25.75
N LEU A 698 9.04 -19.35 -24.55
CA LEU A 698 8.70 -20.72 -24.16
C LEU A 698 7.55 -21.28 -24.98
N VAL A 699 6.57 -20.45 -25.36
CA VAL A 699 5.47 -20.81 -26.25
C VAL A 699 5.95 -20.97 -27.68
N ALA A 700 6.79 -20.08 -28.19
CA ALA A 700 7.32 -20.15 -29.56
C ALA A 700 8.17 -21.41 -29.81
N ASP A 701 8.81 -21.97 -28.79
CA ASP A 701 9.51 -23.25 -28.88
C ASP A 701 8.56 -24.46 -29.06
N ARG A 702 7.25 -24.26 -28.91
CA ARG A 702 6.19 -25.28 -29.01
C ARG A 702 5.35 -25.15 -30.28
N LEU A 703 5.71 -24.23 -31.20
CA LEU A 703 5.01 -24.02 -32.47
C LEU A 703 5.44 -25.00 -33.59
#